data_ff2f32d3f4a99f773321c5edc36ced13
#
_entry.id   ff2f32d3f4a99f773321c5edc36ced13
#
_cell.length_a   1.000
_cell.length_b   1.000
_cell.length_c   1.000
_cell.angle_alpha   90.00
_cell.angle_beta   90.00
_cell.angle_gamma   90.00
#
_symmetry.space_group_name_H-M   'P 1'
#
loop_
_entity.id
_entity.type
_entity.pdbx_description
1 polymer ?
#
loop_
_entity_poly.entity_id
_entity_poly.type
_entity_poly.pdbx_seq_one_letter_code
_entity_poly.pdbx_strand_id
1 'polypeptide(L)'
;MSIYDTLNDRQQEAVFYTEGPLLILAGAGSGKTRVLTHRIAWLIDQIGVNPWNILAITFTNKAAGEMRERVDQIVGFGSESIWVSTFHSMCVRILRRYIDRLGYDTNFTIYDADDQKTLIKDVCKYLQIDTKMFKERSLLSAISSAKDELVTPEEMTLRAEGDWAKKKIAQVYTEYEKQLKANNALDFDDLLLKTVQLLQTQPDVLEYYQERFRYIMVDEYQDTNTVQFKLVSLLAGKYQNLCVVGDDDQSIYKFRGANIMNILNFEKEYPNAKVIKLEQNYRSTSTILNAANEVIRHNTGRKEKSLWTENGEGEKIQFRQFDSAYDEADYIVSDIKDKVNSGKREYKDFAILYRTNAQSRIFEEKMVVSNVPYKIVGGVNFYARREIKDLLAYLKTVDNGKDDLAVRRIINVPKRGIGLTTIGRVQDYATEREISFYEAILAAGSVPGIGRALGKIESFAALIEHFKAEGERMSVAELMDEIIDATGYVEELQADSDEEAESRLENIEEFRNKIVAYEESCEAEDEKSTLSGFLEQVALVADIDSLDEETDYVVLMTLHSAKGLEFPHVYLAGLEDGIFPSYMTITADDPAELEEERRLCYVGITRAKENLTLTCARRRMVHGETQYNKMSRFLKEIPLSLLSTGALFKKEQTEEEPKVSAYRQAKQAFATKAFAATKPAQQFTVTKGKGPGYDVGDRVRHIKFGEGLVTQITEGGRDYEVTVDFDTAGTKKMFAMFAKLQKID
;
A
#
# COMPACT_ATOMS: atom_id res chain seq x y z
N MET A 1 -39.63 -19.48 -5.23
CA MET A 1 -39.13 -18.31 -4.50
C MET A 1 -38.14 -17.63 -5.42
N SER A 2 -38.33 -16.35 -5.67
CA SER A 2 -37.36 -15.60 -6.51
C SER A 2 -36.06 -15.41 -5.71
N ILE A 3 -34.91 -15.32 -6.38
CA ILE A 3 -33.64 -15.01 -5.73
C ILE A 3 -33.68 -13.65 -4.99
N TYR A 4 -34.56 -12.75 -5.45
CA TYR A 4 -34.77 -11.42 -4.87
C TYR A 4 -35.58 -11.44 -3.55
N ASP A 5 -36.35 -12.51 -3.27
CA ASP A 5 -37.12 -12.67 -2.04
C ASP A 5 -36.23 -12.89 -0.81
N THR A 6 -34.96 -13.20 -1.03
CA THR A 6 -33.93 -13.36 0.02
C THR A 6 -33.29 -12.06 0.47
N LEU A 7 -33.58 -10.96 -0.20
CA LEU A 7 -33.08 -9.61 0.09
C LEU A 7 -34.03 -8.88 1.05
N ASN A 8 -33.51 -8.07 1.95
CA ASN A 8 -34.32 -7.17 2.76
C ASN A 8 -34.87 -6.00 1.90
N ASP A 9 -35.87 -5.27 2.45
CA ASP A 9 -36.57 -4.19 1.72
C ASP A 9 -35.61 -3.14 1.14
N ARG A 10 -34.54 -2.75 1.89
CA ARG A 10 -33.58 -1.75 1.43
C ARG A 10 -32.66 -2.31 0.35
N GLN A 11 -32.27 -3.57 0.46
CA GLN A 11 -31.50 -4.26 -0.57
C GLN A 11 -32.33 -4.40 -1.85
N GLN A 12 -33.63 -4.77 -1.73
CA GLN A 12 -34.54 -4.82 -2.87
C GLN A 12 -34.72 -3.44 -3.52
N GLU A 13 -34.90 -2.37 -2.73
CA GLU A 13 -34.96 -0.99 -3.23
C GLU A 13 -33.73 -0.65 -4.06
N ALA A 14 -32.53 -1.02 -3.59
CA ALA A 14 -31.27 -0.78 -4.29
C ALA A 14 -31.12 -1.61 -5.58
N VAL A 15 -31.59 -2.85 -5.58
CA VAL A 15 -31.53 -3.75 -6.74
C VAL A 15 -32.49 -3.26 -7.84
N PHE A 16 -33.69 -2.82 -7.48
CA PHE A 16 -34.74 -2.47 -8.44
C PHE A 16 -34.66 -1.04 -8.97
N TYR A 17 -33.87 -0.18 -8.35
CA TYR A 17 -33.63 1.19 -8.86
C TYR A 17 -32.63 1.15 -10.02
N THR A 18 -33.06 1.12 -11.27
CA THR A 18 -32.23 0.81 -12.46
C THR A 18 -31.63 2.02 -13.14
N GLU A 19 -32.33 3.13 -13.25
CA GLU A 19 -31.94 4.28 -14.06
C GLU A 19 -31.45 5.47 -13.20
N GLY A 20 -30.42 6.15 -13.68
CA GLY A 20 -29.83 7.32 -13.04
C GLY A 20 -28.80 6.99 -11.94
N PRO A 21 -28.18 8.06 -11.36
CA PRO A 21 -27.13 7.88 -10.36
C PRO A 21 -27.70 7.38 -9.02
N LEU A 22 -27.06 6.36 -8.46
CA LEU A 22 -27.42 5.70 -7.21
C LEU A 22 -26.22 5.64 -6.27
N LEU A 23 -26.35 6.16 -5.06
CA LEU A 23 -25.42 5.96 -3.97
C LEU A 23 -26.00 4.97 -2.95
N ILE A 24 -25.32 3.86 -2.74
CA ILE A 24 -25.64 2.88 -1.70
C ILE A 24 -24.65 3.07 -0.56
N LEU A 25 -25.09 3.68 0.53
CA LEU A 25 -24.32 3.79 1.77
C LEU A 25 -24.51 2.52 2.58
N ALA A 26 -23.53 1.64 2.51
CA ALA A 26 -23.64 0.28 2.99
C ALA A 26 -22.61 -0.01 4.08
N GLY A 27 -23.02 -0.11 5.34
CA GLY A 27 -22.13 -0.39 6.45
C GLY A 27 -21.40 -1.74 6.34
N ALA A 28 -20.47 -1.99 7.26
CA ALA A 28 -19.76 -3.26 7.31
C ALA A 28 -20.75 -4.44 7.40
N GLY A 29 -20.52 -5.52 6.64
CA GLY A 29 -21.33 -6.75 6.69
C GLY A 29 -22.80 -6.59 6.26
N SER A 30 -23.17 -5.51 5.56
CA SER A 30 -24.57 -5.26 5.11
C SER A 30 -24.91 -5.90 3.76
N GLY A 31 -24.00 -6.67 3.17
CA GLY A 31 -24.20 -7.35 1.90
C GLY A 31 -23.99 -6.48 0.66
N LYS A 32 -23.04 -5.55 0.69
CA LYS A 32 -22.63 -4.69 -0.46
C LYS A 32 -22.54 -5.46 -1.78
N THR A 33 -21.65 -6.45 -1.82
CA THR A 33 -21.39 -7.26 -3.01
C THR A 33 -22.63 -8.06 -3.42
N ARG A 34 -23.43 -8.55 -2.45
CA ARG A 34 -24.70 -9.26 -2.72
C ARG A 34 -25.69 -8.35 -3.46
N VAL A 35 -25.84 -7.10 -3.03
CA VAL A 35 -26.72 -6.14 -3.70
C VAL A 35 -26.24 -5.85 -5.11
N LEU A 36 -24.94 -5.67 -5.33
CA LEU A 36 -24.38 -5.43 -6.67
C LEU A 36 -24.62 -6.63 -7.60
N THR A 37 -24.35 -7.85 -7.16
CA THR A 37 -24.54 -9.05 -8.00
C THR A 37 -26.01 -9.29 -8.34
N HIS A 38 -26.94 -9.10 -7.39
CA HIS A 38 -28.38 -9.20 -7.65
C HIS A 38 -28.88 -8.06 -8.54
N ARG A 39 -28.31 -6.86 -8.45
CA ARG A 39 -28.62 -5.75 -9.35
C ARG A 39 -28.18 -6.05 -10.79
N ILE A 40 -27.00 -6.64 -10.99
CA ILE A 40 -26.54 -7.10 -12.30
C ILE A 40 -27.55 -8.11 -12.86
N ALA A 41 -27.91 -9.12 -12.07
CA ALA A 41 -28.89 -10.11 -12.49
C ALA A 41 -30.25 -9.48 -12.84
N TRP A 42 -30.73 -8.55 -12.04
CA TRP A 42 -31.98 -7.85 -12.31
C TRP A 42 -31.97 -7.07 -13.62
N LEU A 43 -30.87 -6.35 -13.91
CA LEU A 43 -30.69 -5.59 -15.16
C LEU A 43 -30.74 -6.53 -16.38
N ILE A 44 -30.16 -7.72 -16.29
CA ILE A 44 -30.11 -8.69 -17.37
C ILE A 44 -31.47 -9.39 -17.52
N ASP A 45 -31.97 -10.02 -16.45
CA ASP A 45 -33.11 -10.94 -16.49
C ASP A 45 -34.45 -10.21 -16.64
N GLN A 46 -34.62 -9.06 -15.97
CA GLN A 46 -35.90 -8.38 -15.88
C GLN A 46 -36.00 -7.14 -16.78
N ILE A 47 -34.87 -6.40 -16.92
CA ILE A 47 -34.84 -5.20 -17.75
C ILE A 47 -34.38 -5.53 -19.19
N GLY A 48 -33.69 -6.65 -19.38
CA GLY A 48 -33.20 -7.09 -20.70
C GLY A 48 -31.96 -6.33 -21.15
N VAL A 49 -31.15 -5.85 -20.21
CA VAL A 49 -29.86 -5.20 -20.50
C VAL A 49 -28.89 -6.24 -21.05
N ASN A 50 -28.25 -5.94 -22.17
CA ASN A 50 -27.21 -6.80 -22.69
C ASN A 50 -26.01 -6.86 -21.71
N PRO A 51 -25.55 -8.04 -21.29
CA PRO A 51 -24.39 -8.21 -20.40
C PRO A 51 -23.17 -7.38 -20.83
N TRP A 52 -22.91 -7.26 -22.11
CA TRP A 52 -21.88 -6.41 -22.72
C TRP A 52 -21.95 -4.92 -22.30
N ASN A 53 -23.12 -4.44 -21.90
CA ASN A 53 -23.33 -3.04 -21.52
C ASN A 53 -23.10 -2.79 -20.03
N ILE A 54 -22.63 -3.77 -19.28
CA ILE A 54 -22.42 -3.69 -17.83
C ILE A 54 -20.93 -3.67 -17.50
N LEU A 55 -20.52 -2.70 -16.68
CA LEU A 55 -19.21 -2.58 -16.09
C LEU A 55 -19.34 -2.62 -14.56
N ALA A 56 -18.65 -3.54 -13.90
CA ALA A 56 -18.55 -3.61 -12.46
C ALA A 56 -17.08 -3.51 -12.02
N ILE A 57 -16.77 -2.53 -11.18
CA ILE A 57 -15.40 -2.20 -10.76
C ILE A 57 -15.26 -2.42 -9.26
N THR A 58 -14.15 -3.05 -8.86
CA THR A 58 -13.74 -3.21 -7.47
C THR A 58 -12.25 -2.90 -7.30
N PHE A 59 -11.68 -3.09 -6.10
CA PHE A 59 -10.30 -2.69 -5.79
C PHE A 59 -9.28 -3.83 -5.83
N THR A 60 -9.70 -5.09 -5.62
CA THR A 60 -8.78 -6.25 -5.60
C THR A 60 -9.20 -7.30 -6.60
N ASN A 61 -8.25 -8.07 -7.12
CA ASN A 61 -8.54 -9.15 -8.05
C ASN A 61 -9.37 -10.25 -7.37
N LYS A 62 -9.11 -10.54 -6.09
CA LYS A 62 -9.93 -11.47 -5.29
C LYS A 62 -11.39 -11.03 -5.28
N ALA A 63 -11.69 -9.75 -4.96
CA ALA A 63 -13.06 -9.25 -4.95
C ALA A 63 -13.71 -9.26 -6.35
N ALA A 64 -12.93 -9.00 -7.41
CA ALA A 64 -13.41 -9.12 -8.79
C ALA A 64 -13.74 -10.58 -9.16
N GLY A 65 -12.88 -11.53 -8.80
CA GLY A 65 -13.11 -12.96 -8.97
C GLY A 65 -14.37 -13.44 -8.24
N GLU A 66 -14.48 -13.14 -6.95
CA GLU A 66 -15.66 -13.48 -6.16
C GLU A 66 -16.97 -12.86 -6.71
N MET A 67 -16.88 -11.60 -7.19
CA MET A 67 -18.03 -10.94 -7.80
C MET A 67 -18.43 -11.65 -9.11
N ARG A 68 -17.45 -12.01 -9.95
CA ARG A 68 -17.67 -12.76 -11.19
C ARG A 68 -18.33 -14.10 -10.91
N GLU A 69 -17.76 -14.92 -10.03
CA GLU A 69 -18.32 -16.23 -9.67
C GLU A 69 -19.78 -16.14 -9.19
N ARG A 70 -20.09 -15.15 -8.33
CA ARG A 70 -21.46 -14.94 -7.85
C ARG A 70 -22.42 -14.48 -8.95
N VAL A 71 -21.93 -13.66 -9.89
CA VAL A 71 -22.74 -13.26 -11.06
C VAL A 71 -22.98 -14.45 -11.96
N ASP A 72 -21.96 -15.26 -12.25
CA ASP A 72 -22.08 -16.47 -13.07
C ASP A 72 -23.07 -17.47 -12.49
N GLN A 73 -23.04 -17.67 -11.16
CA GLN A 73 -24.00 -18.55 -10.47
C GLN A 73 -25.45 -18.05 -10.56
N ILE A 74 -25.66 -16.73 -10.63
CA ILE A 74 -27.01 -16.13 -10.65
C ILE A 74 -27.53 -15.99 -12.07
N VAL A 75 -26.72 -15.46 -12.99
CA VAL A 75 -27.10 -15.09 -14.37
C VAL A 75 -26.95 -16.30 -15.31
N GLY A 76 -25.94 -17.13 -15.13
CA GLY A 76 -25.63 -18.24 -16.00
C GLY A 76 -25.08 -17.78 -17.35
N PHE A 77 -25.63 -18.29 -18.46
CA PHE A 77 -25.12 -18.04 -19.80
C PHE A 77 -25.11 -16.56 -20.20
N GLY A 78 -23.99 -16.06 -20.73
CA GLY A 78 -23.79 -14.67 -21.18
C GLY A 78 -23.13 -13.78 -20.14
N SER A 79 -22.91 -14.26 -18.92
CA SER A 79 -22.24 -13.50 -17.84
C SER A 79 -20.78 -13.18 -18.18
N GLU A 80 -20.12 -14.00 -19.00
CA GLU A 80 -18.74 -13.81 -19.49
C GLU A 80 -18.54 -12.48 -20.25
N SER A 81 -19.60 -11.91 -20.79
CA SER A 81 -19.57 -10.64 -21.49
C SER A 81 -19.57 -9.41 -20.58
N ILE A 82 -19.86 -9.59 -19.30
CA ILE A 82 -19.86 -8.52 -18.30
C ILE A 82 -18.41 -8.16 -17.96
N TRP A 83 -18.09 -6.87 -17.94
CA TRP A 83 -16.78 -6.46 -17.46
C TRP A 83 -16.77 -6.32 -15.93
N VAL A 84 -16.29 -7.37 -15.25
CA VAL A 84 -15.98 -7.34 -13.82
C VAL A 84 -14.46 -7.29 -13.67
N SER A 85 -13.93 -6.19 -13.14
CA SER A 85 -12.48 -6.00 -13.04
C SER A 85 -12.10 -4.99 -11.95
N THR A 86 -10.79 -4.88 -11.68
CA THR A 86 -10.26 -3.77 -10.89
C THR A 86 -10.11 -2.51 -11.77
N PHE A 87 -9.97 -1.32 -11.13
CA PHE A 87 -9.66 -0.08 -11.86
C PHE A 87 -8.44 -0.23 -12.76
N HIS A 88 -7.34 -0.78 -12.22
CA HIS A 88 -6.09 -0.92 -12.96
C HIS A 88 -6.21 -1.91 -14.11
N SER A 89 -6.81 -3.09 -13.89
CA SER A 89 -7.03 -4.07 -14.97
C SER A 89 -7.88 -3.51 -16.10
N MET A 90 -8.95 -2.76 -15.77
CA MET A 90 -9.74 -2.07 -16.77
C MET A 90 -8.91 -1.06 -17.57
N CYS A 91 -8.10 -0.24 -16.89
CA CYS A 91 -7.24 0.74 -17.54
C CYS A 91 -6.21 0.08 -18.45
N VAL A 92 -5.52 -0.97 -17.99
CA VAL A 92 -4.55 -1.69 -18.81
C VAL A 92 -5.22 -2.24 -20.08
N ARG A 93 -6.41 -2.85 -19.97
CA ARG A 93 -7.15 -3.37 -21.13
C ARG A 93 -7.55 -2.28 -22.13
N ILE A 94 -7.88 -1.09 -21.64
CA ILE A 94 -8.14 0.08 -22.51
C ILE A 94 -6.86 0.57 -23.16
N LEU A 95 -5.78 0.72 -22.40
CA LEU A 95 -4.49 1.22 -22.87
C LEU A 95 -3.84 0.26 -23.87
N ARG A 96 -3.87 -1.06 -23.63
CA ARG A 96 -3.35 -2.07 -24.59
C ARG A 96 -3.99 -1.92 -25.98
N ARG A 97 -5.20 -1.36 -26.07
CA ARG A 97 -5.92 -1.19 -27.32
C ARG A 97 -5.68 0.15 -28.01
N TYR A 98 -5.38 1.22 -27.24
CA TYR A 98 -5.43 2.58 -27.78
C TYR A 98 -4.28 3.49 -27.33
N ILE A 99 -3.31 3.02 -26.58
CA ILE A 99 -2.24 3.87 -26.03
C ILE A 99 -1.31 4.41 -27.11
N ASP A 100 -1.27 3.79 -28.29
CA ASP A 100 -0.56 4.26 -29.47
C ASP A 100 -0.95 5.69 -29.84
N ARG A 101 -2.19 6.10 -29.56
CA ARG A 101 -2.68 7.47 -29.72
C ARG A 101 -2.04 8.48 -28.77
N LEU A 102 -1.39 8.03 -27.71
CA LEU A 102 -0.58 8.84 -26.79
C LEU A 102 0.92 8.72 -27.07
N GLY A 103 1.30 7.98 -28.13
CA GLY A 103 2.68 7.79 -28.56
C GLY A 103 3.50 6.81 -27.72
N TYR A 104 2.86 5.78 -27.22
CA TYR A 104 3.47 4.58 -26.62
C TYR A 104 3.21 3.38 -27.52
N ASP A 105 4.04 2.32 -27.38
CA ASP A 105 3.72 1.03 -28.00
C ASP A 105 2.74 0.27 -27.11
N THR A 106 1.91 -0.59 -27.70
CA THR A 106 0.87 -1.32 -26.96
C THR A 106 1.42 -2.39 -26.00
N ASN A 107 2.66 -2.86 -26.21
CA ASN A 107 3.38 -3.80 -25.35
C ASN A 107 4.19 -3.10 -24.24
N PHE A 108 3.68 -2.00 -23.68
CA PHE A 108 4.35 -1.27 -22.60
C PHE A 108 4.57 -2.13 -21.35
N THR A 109 5.67 -1.89 -20.66
CA THR A 109 5.97 -2.55 -19.37
C THR A 109 5.30 -1.80 -18.21
N ILE A 110 4.78 -2.54 -17.22
CA ILE A 110 4.27 -1.96 -15.96
C ILE A 110 5.39 -2.04 -14.93
N TYR A 111 5.83 -0.88 -14.41
CA TYR A 111 6.88 -0.79 -13.41
C TYR A 111 6.33 -0.96 -12.00
N ASP A 112 6.91 -1.91 -11.27
CA ASP A 112 6.66 -2.09 -9.84
C ASP A 112 7.40 -1.04 -8.97
N ALA A 113 7.22 -1.11 -7.65
CA ALA A 113 7.83 -0.16 -6.72
C ALA A 113 9.38 -0.20 -6.74
N ASP A 114 9.99 -1.36 -7.03
CA ASP A 114 11.46 -1.48 -7.12
C ASP A 114 11.98 -0.95 -8.46
N ASP A 115 11.24 -1.17 -9.55
CA ASP A 115 11.53 -0.60 -10.87
C ASP A 115 11.47 0.94 -10.81
N GLN A 116 10.40 1.49 -10.22
CA GLN A 116 10.26 2.93 -9.99
C GLN A 116 11.41 3.50 -9.15
N LYS A 117 11.79 2.81 -8.06
CA LYS A 117 12.89 3.23 -7.20
C LYS A 117 14.24 3.20 -7.93
N THR A 118 14.45 2.24 -8.83
CA THR A 118 15.65 2.14 -9.65
C THR A 118 15.69 3.29 -10.65
N LEU A 119 14.57 3.55 -11.33
CA LEU A 119 14.44 4.65 -12.27
C LEU A 119 14.69 6.02 -11.62
N ILE A 120 14.09 6.28 -10.44
CA ILE A 120 14.30 7.52 -9.68
C ILE A 120 15.78 7.73 -9.30
N LYS A 121 16.51 6.65 -8.95
CA LYS A 121 17.94 6.74 -8.69
C LYS A 121 18.73 7.17 -9.93
N ASP A 122 18.40 6.59 -11.08
CA ASP A 122 19.03 6.94 -12.36
C ASP A 122 18.71 8.40 -12.75
N VAL A 123 17.46 8.84 -12.58
CA VAL A 123 17.03 10.24 -12.77
C VAL A 123 17.79 11.19 -11.84
N CYS A 124 17.89 10.89 -10.55
CA CYS A 124 18.62 11.71 -9.59
C CYS A 124 20.10 11.81 -9.95
N LYS A 125 20.71 10.70 -10.39
CA LYS A 125 22.10 10.67 -10.86
C LYS A 125 22.28 11.55 -12.11
N TYR A 126 21.39 11.45 -13.07
CA TYR A 126 21.40 12.25 -14.31
C TYR A 126 21.26 13.75 -14.02
N LEU A 127 20.32 14.13 -13.15
CA LEU A 127 20.07 15.52 -12.76
C LEU A 127 21.04 16.05 -11.69
N GLN A 128 22.01 15.24 -11.24
CA GLN A 128 22.98 15.56 -10.18
C GLN A 128 22.29 16.01 -8.87
N ILE A 129 21.20 15.31 -8.50
CA ILE A 129 20.44 15.57 -7.28
C ILE A 129 20.98 14.68 -6.16
N ASP A 130 21.30 15.28 -5.00
CA ASP A 130 21.75 14.54 -3.82
C ASP A 130 20.61 13.77 -3.16
N THR A 131 20.65 12.44 -3.27
CA THR A 131 19.66 11.51 -2.69
C THR A 131 19.71 11.45 -1.15
N LYS A 132 20.75 12.02 -0.51
CA LYS A 132 20.75 12.20 0.96
C LYS A 132 19.81 13.31 1.39
N MET A 133 19.68 14.36 0.56
CA MET A 133 18.75 15.48 0.79
C MET A 133 17.35 15.15 0.27
N PHE A 134 17.26 14.55 -0.91
CA PHE A 134 16.00 14.15 -1.56
C PHE A 134 15.93 12.61 -1.61
N LYS A 135 15.35 12.00 -0.57
CA LYS A 135 15.22 10.53 -0.52
C LYS A 135 14.31 10.04 -1.63
N GLU A 136 14.68 8.95 -2.29
CA GLU A 136 13.94 8.36 -3.40
C GLU A 136 12.47 8.14 -3.06
N ARG A 137 12.20 7.60 -1.86
CA ARG A 137 10.83 7.36 -1.40
C ARG A 137 9.99 8.64 -1.29
N SER A 138 10.61 9.75 -0.87
CA SER A 138 9.92 11.04 -0.76
C SER A 138 9.63 11.65 -2.13
N LEU A 139 10.55 11.47 -3.08
CA LEU A 139 10.36 11.90 -4.47
C LEU A 139 9.22 11.11 -5.14
N LEU A 140 9.24 9.78 -5.03
CA LEU A 140 8.16 8.92 -5.56
C LEU A 140 6.81 9.26 -4.94
N SER A 141 6.75 9.46 -3.61
CA SER A 141 5.52 9.84 -2.92
C SER A 141 4.97 11.19 -3.41
N ALA A 142 5.85 12.17 -3.67
CA ALA A 142 5.43 13.48 -4.19
C ALA A 142 4.93 13.39 -5.64
N ILE A 143 5.56 12.55 -6.47
CA ILE A 143 5.13 12.29 -7.85
C ILE A 143 3.78 11.56 -7.86
N SER A 144 3.64 10.50 -7.09
CA SER A 144 2.40 9.73 -6.96
C SER A 144 1.23 10.63 -6.51
N SER A 145 1.45 11.46 -5.47
CA SER A 145 0.43 12.43 -5.03
C SER A 145 0.06 13.43 -6.13
N ALA A 146 1.02 13.89 -6.93
CA ALA A 146 0.75 14.78 -8.05
C ALA A 146 -0.10 14.09 -9.13
N LYS A 147 0.23 12.83 -9.48
CA LYS A 147 -0.53 12.03 -10.43
C LYS A 147 -1.96 11.79 -9.94
N ASP A 148 -2.15 11.43 -8.67
CA ASP A 148 -3.45 11.22 -8.02
C ASP A 148 -4.35 12.47 -8.04
N GLU A 149 -3.74 13.66 -8.04
CA GLU A 149 -4.45 14.96 -8.13
C GLU A 149 -4.55 15.49 -9.57
N LEU A 150 -4.17 14.71 -10.59
CA LEU A 150 -4.13 15.13 -12.01
C LEU A 150 -3.19 16.31 -12.26
N VAL A 151 -2.15 16.49 -11.44
CA VAL A 151 -1.16 17.56 -11.59
C VAL A 151 -0.04 17.10 -12.52
N THR A 152 0.07 17.78 -13.68
CA THR A 152 1.14 17.45 -14.64
C THR A 152 2.52 17.97 -14.18
N PRO A 153 3.64 17.48 -14.76
CA PRO A 153 4.96 18.02 -14.48
C PRO A 153 5.07 19.52 -14.72
N GLU A 154 4.41 20.03 -15.77
CA GLU A 154 4.37 21.45 -16.11
C GLU A 154 3.60 22.26 -15.05
N GLU A 155 2.44 21.78 -14.61
CA GLU A 155 1.67 22.42 -13.55
C GLU A 155 2.41 22.39 -12.23
N MET A 156 3.08 21.27 -11.90
CA MET A 156 3.91 21.18 -10.70
C MET A 156 5.07 22.17 -10.74
N THR A 157 5.68 22.38 -11.91
CA THR A 157 6.72 23.39 -12.13
C THR A 157 6.21 24.80 -11.87
N LEU A 158 5.02 25.13 -12.36
CA LEU A 158 4.37 26.42 -12.11
C LEU A 158 4.03 26.63 -10.63
N ARG A 159 3.50 25.60 -9.96
CA ARG A 159 3.17 25.65 -8.52
C ARG A 159 4.41 25.73 -7.61
N ALA A 160 5.58 25.39 -8.16
CA ALA A 160 6.86 25.44 -7.44
C ALA A 160 7.55 26.81 -7.46
N GLU A 161 6.93 27.86 -8.04
CA GLU A 161 7.53 29.21 -8.07
C GLU A 161 7.85 29.72 -6.66
N GLY A 162 9.12 30.12 -6.47
CA GLY A 162 9.62 30.62 -5.18
C GLY A 162 10.15 29.53 -4.22
N ASP A 163 9.86 28.25 -4.44
CA ASP A 163 10.30 27.16 -3.58
C ASP A 163 11.35 26.29 -4.30
N TRP A 164 12.61 26.38 -3.81
CA TRP A 164 13.74 25.63 -4.40
C TRP A 164 13.55 24.11 -4.33
N ALA A 165 13.03 23.60 -3.20
CA ALA A 165 12.86 22.16 -3.01
C ALA A 165 11.75 21.62 -3.93
N LYS A 166 10.63 22.32 -4.03
CA LYS A 166 9.56 21.96 -4.96
C LYS A 166 9.98 22.02 -6.42
N LYS A 167 10.82 23.01 -6.80
CA LYS A 167 11.41 23.07 -8.15
C LYS A 167 12.26 21.85 -8.46
N LYS A 168 13.04 21.36 -7.49
CA LYS A 168 13.84 20.14 -7.67
C LYS A 168 12.96 18.92 -7.84
N ILE A 169 11.88 18.79 -7.08
CA ILE A 169 10.90 17.69 -7.21
C ILE A 169 10.23 17.76 -8.59
N ALA A 170 9.80 18.93 -9.05
CA ALA A 170 9.21 19.11 -10.38
C ALA A 170 10.19 18.75 -11.51
N GLN A 171 11.49 19.08 -11.39
CA GLN A 171 12.53 18.66 -12.33
C GLN A 171 12.65 17.11 -12.37
N VAL A 172 12.66 16.46 -11.20
CA VAL A 172 12.69 15.01 -11.12
C VAL A 172 11.44 14.40 -11.76
N TYR A 173 10.25 14.94 -11.48
CA TYR A 173 9.01 14.45 -12.07
C TYR A 173 9.03 14.54 -13.59
N THR A 174 9.47 15.69 -14.14
CA THR A 174 9.58 15.89 -15.60
C THR A 174 10.52 14.85 -16.24
N GLU A 175 11.69 14.64 -15.66
CA GLU A 175 12.66 13.69 -16.20
C GLU A 175 12.19 12.22 -15.99
N TYR A 176 11.52 11.92 -14.87
CA TYR A 176 10.94 10.61 -14.58
C TYR A 176 9.91 10.20 -15.64
N GLU A 177 8.96 11.09 -15.98
CA GLU A 177 7.99 10.86 -17.05
C GLU A 177 8.62 10.67 -18.42
N LYS A 178 9.68 11.47 -18.70
CA LYS A 178 10.45 11.35 -19.96
C LYS A 178 11.11 9.98 -20.08
N GLN A 179 11.71 9.48 -19.00
CA GLN A 179 12.39 8.18 -19.00
C GLN A 179 11.38 7.02 -19.02
N LEU A 180 10.25 7.10 -18.30
CA LEU A 180 9.17 6.13 -18.44
C LEU A 180 8.72 6.00 -19.89
N LYS A 181 8.50 7.13 -20.56
CA LYS A 181 8.09 7.14 -21.97
C LYS A 181 9.17 6.56 -22.89
N ALA A 182 10.43 6.88 -22.66
CA ALA A 182 11.55 6.32 -23.45
C ALA A 182 11.66 4.79 -23.31
N ASN A 183 11.40 4.28 -22.12
CA ASN A 183 11.41 2.83 -21.83
C ASN A 183 10.13 2.11 -22.28
N ASN A 184 9.19 2.82 -22.90
CA ASN A 184 7.83 2.33 -23.16
C ASN A 184 7.23 1.66 -21.90
N ALA A 185 7.29 2.37 -20.79
CA ALA A 185 6.86 1.89 -19.48
C ALA A 185 5.85 2.86 -18.84
N LEU A 186 4.98 2.31 -18.02
CA LEU A 186 4.02 3.03 -17.18
C LEU A 186 4.19 2.56 -15.73
N ASP A 187 4.07 3.46 -14.76
CA ASP A 187 3.88 3.06 -13.38
C ASP A 187 2.38 2.84 -13.07
N PHE A 188 2.08 2.42 -11.83
CA PHE A 188 0.69 2.14 -11.44
C PHE A 188 -0.22 3.36 -11.53
N ASP A 189 0.27 4.55 -11.18
CA ASP A 189 -0.51 5.78 -11.24
C ASP A 189 -0.76 6.18 -12.70
N ASP A 190 0.21 5.93 -13.60
CA ASP A 190 0.07 6.17 -15.03
C ASP A 190 -1.04 5.35 -15.68
N LEU A 191 -1.30 4.13 -15.22
CA LEU A 191 -2.40 3.32 -15.77
C LEU A 191 -3.73 4.06 -15.70
N LEU A 192 -3.99 4.72 -14.59
CA LEU A 192 -5.18 5.56 -14.40
C LEU A 192 -5.07 6.89 -15.16
N LEU A 193 -3.96 7.60 -14.96
CA LEU A 193 -3.74 8.94 -15.52
C LEU A 193 -3.75 8.94 -17.04
N LYS A 194 -3.03 8.01 -17.70
CA LYS A 194 -3.00 7.91 -19.17
C LYS A 194 -4.34 7.46 -19.74
N THR A 195 -5.11 6.63 -19.01
CA THR A 195 -6.48 6.28 -19.43
C THR A 195 -7.39 7.51 -19.40
N VAL A 196 -7.35 8.33 -18.35
CA VAL A 196 -8.09 9.59 -18.29
C VAL A 196 -7.65 10.52 -19.41
N GLN A 197 -6.33 10.68 -19.63
CA GLN A 197 -5.79 11.49 -20.70
C GLN A 197 -6.26 11.01 -22.09
N LEU A 198 -6.25 9.70 -22.33
CA LEU A 198 -6.74 9.08 -23.57
C LEU A 198 -8.21 9.43 -23.81
N LEU A 199 -9.07 9.21 -22.82
CA LEU A 199 -10.50 9.47 -22.93
C LEU A 199 -10.82 10.96 -23.09
N GLN A 200 -10.02 11.87 -22.55
CA GLN A 200 -10.19 13.30 -22.70
C GLN A 200 -9.73 13.81 -24.07
N THR A 201 -8.66 13.22 -24.63
CA THR A 201 -8.07 13.69 -25.89
C THR A 201 -8.57 12.97 -27.13
N GLN A 202 -9.23 11.80 -26.97
CA GLN A 202 -9.73 10.96 -28.06
C GLN A 202 -11.26 10.74 -27.89
N PRO A 203 -12.09 11.66 -28.43
CA PRO A 203 -13.55 11.61 -28.26
C PRO A 203 -14.20 10.34 -28.80
N ASP A 204 -13.65 9.76 -29.86
CA ASP A 204 -14.14 8.53 -30.48
C ASP A 204 -13.93 7.30 -29.55
N VAL A 205 -12.81 7.27 -28.82
CA VAL A 205 -12.55 6.23 -27.82
C VAL A 205 -13.48 6.39 -26.63
N LEU A 206 -13.68 7.63 -26.16
CA LEU A 206 -14.62 7.92 -25.08
C LEU A 206 -16.04 7.49 -25.46
N GLU A 207 -16.51 7.87 -26.65
CA GLU A 207 -17.86 7.53 -27.12
C GLU A 207 -18.04 6.02 -27.24
N TYR A 208 -17.02 5.29 -27.74
CA TYR A 208 -17.07 3.83 -27.82
C TYR A 208 -17.28 3.20 -26.44
N TYR A 209 -16.53 3.64 -25.40
CA TYR A 209 -16.69 3.08 -24.07
C TYR A 209 -17.94 3.56 -23.36
N GLN A 210 -18.45 4.77 -23.62
CA GLN A 210 -19.74 5.24 -23.12
C GLN A 210 -20.91 4.42 -23.70
N GLU A 211 -20.86 4.06 -25.00
CA GLU A 211 -21.87 3.17 -25.61
C GLU A 211 -21.77 1.74 -25.07
N ARG A 212 -20.56 1.29 -24.82
CA ARG A 212 -20.32 -0.03 -24.26
C ARG A 212 -20.80 -0.14 -22.82
N PHE A 213 -20.48 0.82 -21.97
CA PHE A 213 -20.76 0.78 -20.53
C PHE A 213 -21.95 1.67 -20.18
N ARG A 214 -23.14 1.21 -20.52
CA ARG A 214 -24.39 1.94 -20.22
C ARG A 214 -24.77 1.88 -18.75
N TYR A 215 -24.32 0.84 -18.03
CA TYR A 215 -24.53 0.63 -16.60
C TYR A 215 -23.16 0.41 -15.94
N ILE A 216 -22.81 1.30 -15.05
CA ILE A 216 -21.51 1.27 -14.33
C ILE A 216 -21.77 1.09 -12.85
N MET A 217 -21.10 0.13 -12.25
CA MET A 217 -21.14 -0.14 -10.81
C MET A 217 -19.74 -0.07 -10.22
N VAL A 218 -19.60 0.61 -9.09
CA VAL A 218 -18.31 0.76 -8.40
C VAL A 218 -18.49 0.34 -6.95
N ASP A 219 -17.77 -0.72 -6.53
CA ASP A 219 -17.70 -1.14 -5.14
C ASP A 219 -16.60 -0.39 -4.40
N GLU A 220 -16.68 -0.33 -3.07
CA GLU A 220 -15.73 0.34 -2.16
C GLU A 220 -15.43 1.81 -2.58
N TYR A 221 -16.44 2.54 -3.04
CA TYR A 221 -16.30 3.86 -3.64
C TYR A 221 -15.62 4.90 -2.75
N GLN A 222 -15.65 4.74 -1.42
CA GLN A 222 -14.96 5.60 -0.45
C GLN A 222 -13.42 5.56 -0.55
N ASP A 223 -12.87 4.57 -1.24
CA ASP A 223 -11.42 4.42 -1.43
C ASP A 223 -10.92 4.98 -2.77
N THR A 224 -11.82 5.56 -3.57
CA THR A 224 -11.43 6.16 -4.85
C THR A 224 -10.61 7.44 -4.67
N ASN A 225 -9.56 7.61 -5.50
CA ASN A 225 -8.82 8.85 -5.64
C ASN A 225 -9.47 9.80 -6.68
N THR A 226 -8.90 10.99 -6.88
CA THR A 226 -9.44 11.98 -7.81
C THR A 226 -9.39 11.51 -9.27
N VAL A 227 -8.35 10.76 -9.65
CA VAL A 227 -8.22 10.22 -11.02
C VAL A 227 -9.29 9.16 -11.31
N GLN A 228 -9.52 8.24 -10.36
CA GLN A 228 -10.56 7.21 -10.47
C GLN A 228 -11.96 7.82 -10.52
N PHE A 229 -12.22 8.83 -9.68
CA PHE A 229 -13.45 9.61 -9.77
C PHE A 229 -13.65 10.22 -11.16
N LYS A 230 -12.60 10.87 -11.70
CA LYS A 230 -12.64 11.49 -13.03
C LYS A 230 -12.87 10.45 -14.12
N LEU A 231 -12.22 9.30 -14.03
CA LEU A 231 -12.38 8.19 -14.97
C LEU A 231 -13.84 7.69 -15.01
N VAL A 232 -14.42 7.41 -13.83
CA VAL A 232 -15.81 6.98 -13.72
C VAL A 232 -16.78 8.04 -14.23
N SER A 233 -16.53 9.32 -13.92
CA SER A 233 -17.36 10.45 -14.39
C SER A 233 -17.33 10.59 -15.90
N LEU A 234 -16.18 10.37 -16.56
CA LEU A 234 -16.07 10.38 -18.02
C LEU A 234 -16.86 9.24 -18.64
N LEU A 235 -16.70 8.02 -18.14
CA LEU A 235 -17.39 6.84 -18.67
C LEU A 235 -18.92 6.93 -18.47
N ALA A 236 -19.36 7.39 -17.30
CA ALA A 236 -20.78 7.52 -16.98
C ALA A 236 -21.47 8.72 -17.65
N GLY A 237 -20.70 9.64 -18.25
CA GLY A 237 -21.18 10.97 -18.68
C GLY A 237 -22.38 10.95 -19.65
N LYS A 238 -22.51 9.93 -20.50
CA LYS A 238 -23.57 9.85 -21.50
C LYS A 238 -24.91 9.35 -20.92
N TYR A 239 -24.89 8.27 -20.16
CA TYR A 239 -26.11 7.59 -19.68
C TYR A 239 -26.42 7.90 -18.22
N GLN A 240 -25.45 8.27 -17.41
CA GLN A 240 -25.54 8.56 -15.98
C GLN A 240 -26.12 7.40 -15.13
N ASN A 241 -26.15 6.17 -15.65
CA ASN A 241 -26.54 4.99 -14.89
C ASN A 241 -25.34 4.48 -14.04
N LEU A 242 -24.97 5.30 -13.07
CA LEU A 242 -23.85 5.08 -12.18
C LEU A 242 -24.34 4.65 -10.80
N CYS A 243 -24.08 3.41 -10.42
CA CYS A 243 -24.31 2.91 -9.08
C CYS A 243 -23.01 2.81 -8.32
N VAL A 244 -22.84 3.56 -7.24
CA VAL A 244 -21.68 3.47 -6.36
C VAL A 244 -22.09 2.90 -5.01
N VAL A 245 -21.28 1.99 -4.49
CA VAL A 245 -21.49 1.36 -3.18
C VAL A 245 -20.27 1.61 -2.31
N GLY A 246 -20.49 2.00 -1.07
CA GLY A 246 -19.38 2.24 -0.17
C GLY A 246 -19.79 2.51 1.26
N ASP A 247 -18.78 2.52 2.13
CA ASP A 247 -18.88 2.84 3.54
C ASP A 247 -17.84 3.88 3.91
N ASP A 248 -18.25 5.13 4.07
CA ASP A 248 -17.36 6.23 4.47
C ASP A 248 -16.64 5.95 5.81
N ASP A 249 -17.22 5.12 6.71
CA ASP A 249 -16.59 4.66 7.93
C ASP A 249 -15.48 3.61 7.70
N GLN A 250 -15.32 3.11 6.49
CA GLN A 250 -14.25 2.20 6.08
C GLN A 250 -13.25 2.84 5.10
N SER A 251 -13.23 4.18 4.98
CA SER A 251 -12.23 4.90 4.20
C SER A 251 -10.91 4.97 4.97
N ILE A 252 -9.95 4.10 4.61
CA ILE A 252 -8.68 3.88 5.32
C ILE A 252 -7.45 3.92 4.42
N TYR A 253 -7.57 4.41 3.18
CA TYR A 253 -6.49 4.45 2.20
C TYR A 253 -6.10 5.87 1.76
N LYS A 254 -6.27 6.90 2.63
CA LYS A 254 -5.82 8.28 2.37
C LYS A 254 -4.33 8.32 2.01
N PHE A 255 -3.51 7.50 2.68
CA PHE A 255 -2.07 7.38 2.40
C PHE A 255 -1.74 6.80 1.00
N ARG A 256 -2.74 6.27 0.27
CA ARG A 256 -2.68 5.83 -1.14
C ARG A 256 -3.50 6.75 -2.04
N GLY A 257 -3.73 7.99 -1.66
CA GLY A 257 -4.45 8.98 -2.45
C GLY A 257 -5.98 8.89 -2.39
N ALA A 258 -6.58 7.95 -1.62
CA ALA A 258 -8.03 7.88 -1.48
C ALA A 258 -8.62 9.19 -0.96
N ASN A 259 -9.70 9.64 -1.60
CA ASN A 259 -10.38 10.88 -1.26
C ASN A 259 -11.81 10.61 -0.78
N ILE A 260 -12.00 10.58 0.53
CA ILE A 260 -13.31 10.35 1.14
C ILE A 260 -14.38 11.35 0.65
N MET A 261 -13.97 12.53 0.17
CA MET A 261 -14.91 13.53 -0.34
C MET A 261 -15.66 13.06 -1.57
N ASN A 262 -15.15 12.08 -2.31
CA ASN A 262 -15.83 11.50 -3.47
C ASN A 262 -17.17 10.88 -3.06
N ILE A 263 -17.22 10.11 -1.97
CA ILE A 263 -18.48 9.53 -1.48
C ILE A 263 -19.33 10.54 -0.70
N LEU A 264 -18.68 11.41 0.11
CA LEU A 264 -19.40 12.39 0.90
C LEU A 264 -20.10 13.45 0.04
N ASN A 265 -19.50 13.86 -1.07
CA ASN A 265 -20.02 14.89 -1.99
C ASN A 265 -20.77 14.30 -3.19
N PHE A 266 -21.01 12.99 -3.26
CA PHE A 266 -21.65 12.36 -4.41
C PHE A 266 -22.95 13.05 -4.85
N GLU A 267 -23.81 13.44 -3.88
CA GLU A 267 -25.08 14.15 -4.16
C GLU A 267 -24.88 15.59 -4.67
N LYS A 268 -23.72 16.20 -4.45
CA LYS A 268 -23.38 17.51 -5.03
C LYS A 268 -22.97 17.38 -6.49
N GLU A 269 -22.23 16.33 -6.82
CA GLU A 269 -21.79 16.03 -8.18
C GLU A 269 -22.96 15.49 -9.04
N TYR A 270 -23.84 14.71 -8.41
CA TYR A 270 -25.05 14.16 -9.04
C TYR A 270 -26.31 14.58 -8.28
N PRO A 271 -26.86 15.79 -8.55
CA PRO A 271 -28.00 16.34 -7.78
C PRO A 271 -29.25 15.47 -7.81
N ASN A 272 -29.42 14.64 -8.84
CA ASN A 272 -30.56 13.72 -9.00
C ASN A 272 -30.27 12.33 -8.42
N ALA A 273 -29.19 12.15 -7.69
CA ALA A 273 -28.82 10.85 -7.15
C ALA A 273 -29.82 10.37 -6.10
N LYS A 274 -30.21 9.11 -6.21
CA LYS A 274 -30.91 8.40 -5.15
C LYS A 274 -29.90 7.91 -4.14
N VAL A 275 -30.16 8.10 -2.85
CA VAL A 275 -29.33 7.57 -1.75
C VAL A 275 -30.11 6.52 -0.99
N ILE A 276 -29.53 5.32 -0.85
CA ILE A 276 -30.12 4.20 -0.09
C ILE A 276 -29.10 3.77 0.98
N LYS A 277 -29.57 3.62 2.23
CA LYS A 277 -28.73 3.17 3.35
C LYS A 277 -28.99 1.69 3.64
N LEU A 278 -27.91 0.90 3.73
CA LEU A 278 -27.93 -0.50 4.17
C LEU A 278 -27.29 -0.59 5.56
N GLU A 279 -28.14 -0.65 6.60
CA GLU A 279 -27.72 -0.60 8.00
C GLU A 279 -27.86 -1.96 8.72
N GLN A 280 -28.58 -2.93 8.14
CA GLN A 280 -28.65 -4.29 8.67
C GLN A 280 -27.37 -5.05 8.39
N ASN A 281 -26.71 -5.50 9.44
CA ASN A 281 -25.47 -6.30 9.36
C ASN A 281 -25.82 -7.78 9.52
N TYR A 282 -25.24 -8.63 8.67
CA TYR A 282 -25.42 -10.08 8.64
C TYR A 282 -24.19 -10.85 9.12
N ARG A 283 -23.13 -10.15 9.51
CA ARG A 283 -21.83 -10.73 9.85
C ARG A 283 -21.66 -10.93 11.35
N SER A 284 -21.78 -9.86 12.11
CA SER A 284 -21.33 -9.79 13.50
C SER A 284 -22.48 -9.86 14.49
N THR A 285 -22.18 -10.21 15.74
CA THR A 285 -23.12 -10.11 16.87
C THR A 285 -23.36 -8.65 17.27
N SER A 286 -24.46 -8.38 17.99
CA SER A 286 -24.82 -7.00 18.36
C SER A 286 -23.82 -6.37 19.35
N THR A 287 -23.17 -7.14 20.21
CA THR A 287 -22.11 -6.64 21.11
C THR A 287 -20.95 -6.06 20.33
N ILE A 288 -20.48 -6.75 19.28
CA ILE A 288 -19.38 -6.28 18.41
C ILE A 288 -19.81 -5.03 17.66
N LEU A 289 -21.03 -5.00 17.09
CA LEU A 289 -21.52 -3.85 16.35
C LEU A 289 -21.73 -2.62 17.24
N ASN A 290 -22.22 -2.80 18.44
CA ASN A 290 -22.39 -1.71 19.39
C ASN A 290 -21.04 -1.08 19.75
N ALA A 291 -20.00 -1.88 19.94
CA ALA A 291 -18.65 -1.37 20.15
C ALA A 291 -18.12 -0.60 18.93
N ALA A 292 -18.33 -1.14 17.72
CA ALA A 292 -17.93 -0.47 16.49
C ALA A 292 -18.66 0.87 16.28
N ASN A 293 -20.00 0.89 16.50
CA ASN A 293 -20.81 2.11 16.42
C ASN A 293 -20.35 3.18 17.42
N GLU A 294 -20.04 2.78 18.67
CA GLU A 294 -19.57 3.72 19.68
C GLU A 294 -18.20 4.33 19.32
N VAL A 295 -17.26 3.53 18.85
CA VAL A 295 -15.96 4.03 18.41
C VAL A 295 -16.12 5.01 17.26
N ILE A 296 -16.83 4.63 16.20
CA ILE A 296 -16.91 5.45 14.98
C ILE A 296 -17.75 6.73 15.17
N ARG A 297 -18.64 6.78 16.16
CA ARG A 297 -19.46 7.95 16.48
C ARG A 297 -18.62 9.19 16.83
N HIS A 298 -17.38 9.01 17.26
CA HIS A 298 -16.47 10.11 17.58
C HIS A 298 -15.90 10.82 16.35
N ASN A 299 -16.10 10.29 15.14
CA ASN A 299 -15.75 10.96 13.89
C ASN A 299 -16.85 11.95 13.48
N THR A 300 -16.43 13.13 12.99
CA THR A 300 -17.33 14.20 12.56
C THR A 300 -17.54 14.23 11.05
N GLY A 301 -16.53 13.84 10.27
CA GLY A 301 -16.56 13.82 8.79
C GLY A 301 -17.18 12.54 8.24
N ARG A 302 -18.46 12.27 8.55
CA ARG A 302 -19.16 11.02 8.12
C ARG A 302 -20.61 11.27 7.74
N LYS A 303 -21.18 10.36 6.94
CA LYS A 303 -22.64 10.28 6.73
C LYS A 303 -23.25 9.43 7.85
N GLU A 304 -24.24 9.99 8.53
CA GLU A 304 -24.87 9.35 9.68
C GLU A 304 -25.54 8.02 9.30
N LYS A 305 -25.12 6.94 9.94
CA LYS A 305 -25.68 5.59 9.86
C LYS A 305 -25.39 4.82 11.15
N SER A 306 -26.20 3.82 11.47
CA SER A 306 -26.03 2.97 12.65
C SER A 306 -26.28 1.52 12.29
N LEU A 307 -25.30 0.67 12.47
CA LEU A 307 -25.42 -0.76 12.19
C LEU A 307 -26.25 -1.46 13.27
N TRP A 308 -27.13 -2.36 12.83
CA TRP A 308 -27.90 -3.26 13.68
C TRP A 308 -27.92 -4.68 13.10
N THR A 309 -28.22 -5.68 13.92
CA THR A 309 -28.22 -7.09 13.49
C THR A 309 -29.27 -7.91 14.20
N GLU A 310 -29.69 -9.01 13.58
CA GLU A 310 -30.53 -10.07 14.15
C GLU A 310 -29.69 -11.27 14.65
N ASN A 311 -28.35 -11.24 14.55
CA ASN A 311 -27.48 -12.34 14.95
C ASN A 311 -27.37 -12.55 16.48
N GLY A 312 -28.21 -11.89 17.27
CA GLY A 312 -28.20 -12.01 18.73
C GLY A 312 -27.11 -11.15 19.39
N GLU A 313 -27.06 -11.23 20.73
CA GLU A 313 -26.13 -10.39 21.53
C GLU A 313 -24.68 -10.86 21.37
N GLY A 314 -24.45 -12.16 21.41
CA GLY A 314 -23.11 -12.74 21.39
C GLY A 314 -22.38 -12.61 22.73
N GLU A 315 -21.11 -12.98 22.76
CA GLU A 315 -20.27 -12.85 23.94
C GLU A 315 -19.75 -11.41 24.10
N LYS A 316 -19.40 -11.04 25.35
CA LYS A 316 -18.72 -9.78 25.61
C LYS A 316 -17.34 -9.79 25.00
N ILE A 317 -16.92 -8.63 24.48
CA ILE A 317 -15.59 -8.43 23.93
C ILE A 317 -14.55 -8.63 25.05
N GLN A 318 -13.60 -9.52 24.83
CA GLN A 318 -12.54 -9.75 25.81
C GLN A 318 -11.51 -8.65 25.70
N PHE A 319 -11.17 -8.01 26.83
CA PHE A 319 -10.07 -7.07 26.90
C PHE A 319 -9.02 -7.56 27.88
N ARG A 320 -7.73 -7.54 27.47
CA ARG A 320 -6.59 -7.90 28.34
C ARG A 320 -5.42 -6.96 28.13
N GLN A 321 -4.80 -6.57 29.27
CA GLN A 321 -3.57 -5.80 29.28
C GLN A 321 -2.44 -6.68 29.85
N PHE A 322 -1.31 -6.68 29.14
CA PHE A 322 -0.11 -7.46 29.49
C PHE A 322 1.04 -6.55 29.89
N ASP A 323 2.02 -7.09 30.63
CA ASP A 323 3.20 -6.33 31.01
C ASP A 323 4.16 -6.15 29.83
N SER A 324 4.26 -7.15 28.94
CA SER A 324 5.09 -7.07 27.73
C SER A 324 4.39 -7.60 26.48
N ALA A 325 4.90 -7.24 25.30
CA ALA A 325 4.45 -7.76 24.03
C ALA A 325 4.65 -9.27 23.89
N TYR A 326 5.64 -9.85 24.59
CA TYR A 326 5.86 -11.29 24.62
C TYR A 326 4.75 -12.01 25.38
N ASP A 327 4.30 -11.44 26.51
CA ASP A 327 3.19 -12.00 27.31
C ASP A 327 1.87 -11.91 26.54
N GLU A 328 1.69 -10.81 25.75
CA GLU A 328 0.55 -10.63 24.85
C GLU A 328 0.50 -11.75 23.80
N ALA A 329 1.62 -11.97 23.11
CA ALA A 329 1.73 -12.99 22.07
C ALA A 329 1.58 -14.41 22.63
N ASP A 330 2.19 -14.68 23.77
CA ASP A 330 2.10 -15.97 24.46
C ASP A 330 0.65 -16.31 24.82
N TYR A 331 -0.07 -15.34 25.38
CA TYR A 331 -1.49 -15.50 25.69
C TYR A 331 -2.33 -15.78 24.44
N ILE A 332 -2.17 -14.98 23.38
CA ILE A 332 -2.98 -15.12 22.15
C ILE A 332 -2.76 -16.50 21.53
N VAL A 333 -1.49 -16.90 21.36
CA VAL A 333 -1.15 -18.20 20.75
C VAL A 333 -1.65 -19.37 21.60
N SER A 334 -1.52 -19.28 22.93
CA SER A 334 -2.02 -20.31 23.86
C SER A 334 -3.55 -20.40 23.83
N ASP A 335 -4.27 -19.27 23.81
CA ASP A 335 -5.73 -19.22 23.77
C ASP A 335 -6.27 -19.82 22.46
N ILE A 336 -5.62 -19.54 21.31
CA ILE A 336 -5.94 -20.17 20.03
C ILE A 336 -5.76 -21.69 20.12
N LYS A 337 -4.60 -22.15 20.60
CA LYS A 337 -4.26 -23.57 20.72
C LYS A 337 -5.24 -24.32 21.64
N ASP A 338 -5.63 -23.72 22.76
CA ASP A 338 -6.58 -24.30 23.70
C ASP A 338 -7.97 -24.43 23.08
N LYS A 339 -8.41 -23.43 22.31
CA LYS A 339 -9.70 -23.46 21.61
C LYS A 339 -9.73 -24.53 20.52
N VAL A 340 -8.64 -24.66 19.72
CA VAL A 340 -8.52 -25.71 18.70
C VAL A 340 -8.43 -27.10 19.36
N ASN A 341 -7.60 -27.28 20.39
CA ASN A 341 -7.48 -28.54 21.10
C ASN A 341 -8.78 -29.00 21.77
N SER A 342 -9.68 -28.07 22.09
CA SER A 342 -11.03 -28.39 22.60
C SER A 342 -11.95 -29.01 21.54
N GLY A 343 -11.53 -29.06 20.27
CA GLY A 343 -12.28 -29.59 19.12
C GLY A 343 -13.46 -28.72 18.68
N LYS A 344 -13.56 -27.48 19.15
CA LYS A 344 -14.65 -26.56 18.82
C LYS A 344 -14.35 -25.66 17.62
N ARG A 345 -13.09 -25.51 17.27
CA ARG A 345 -12.59 -24.57 16.25
C ARG A 345 -11.42 -25.17 15.47
N GLU A 346 -11.22 -24.63 14.27
CA GLU A 346 -10.05 -24.88 13.42
C GLU A 346 -9.14 -23.66 13.42
N TYR A 347 -7.87 -23.80 13.04
CA TYR A 347 -6.91 -22.68 13.01
C TYR A 347 -7.36 -21.56 12.05
N LYS A 348 -8.00 -21.89 10.94
CA LYS A 348 -8.53 -20.93 9.96
C LYS A 348 -9.64 -20.02 10.50
N ASP A 349 -10.26 -20.40 11.64
CA ASP A 349 -11.27 -19.56 12.30
C ASP A 349 -10.65 -18.30 12.95
N PHE A 350 -9.33 -18.21 13.06
CA PHE A 350 -8.64 -17.20 13.84
C PHE A 350 -7.83 -16.24 12.96
N ALA A 351 -7.95 -14.94 13.27
CA ALA A 351 -7.06 -13.91 12.73
C ALA A 351 -6.43 -13.06 13.85
N ILE A 352 -5.14 -12.75 13.70
CA ILE A 352 -4.43 -11.78 14.53
C ILE A 352 -4.18 -10.54 13.70
N LEU A 353 -4.82 -9.44 14.09
CA LEU A 353 -4.75 -8.16 13.40
C LEU A 353 -3.89 -7.18 14.18
N TYR A 354 -2.98 -6.50 13.49
CA TYR A 354 -2.07 -5.53 14.07
C TYR A 354 -1.90 -4.30 13.17
N ARG A 355 -1.31 -3.22 13.70
CA ARG A 355 -1.16 -1.95 12.97
C ARG A 355 -0.02 -1.98 11.96
N THR A 356 1.09 -2.63 12.26
CA THR A 356 2.29 -2.66 11.42
C THR A 356 2.87 -4.07 11.31
N ASN A 357 3.46 -4.40 10.15
CA ASN A 357 4.09 -5.70 9.92
C ASN A 357 5.22 -6.03 10.91
N ALA A 358 5.89 -5.01 11.49
CA ALA A 358 6.91 -5.25 12.49
C ALA A 358 6.39 -5.98 13.75
N GLN A 359 5.08 -5.92 13.99
CA GLN A 359 4.44 -6.61 15.13
C GLN A 359 4.28 -8.11 14.88
N SER A 360 4.29 -8.59 13.63
CA SER A 360 4.11 -10.02 13.31
C SER A 360 5.18 -10.90 13.93
N ARG A 361 6.44 -10.44 13.98
CA ARG A 361 7.59 -11.22 14.34
C ARG A 361 7.44 -11.94 15.70
N ILE A 362 6.91 -11.26 16.70
CA ILE A 362 6.73 -11.86 18.04
C ILE A 362 5.68 -12.98 18.01
N PHE A 363 4.62 -12.78 17.21
CA PHE A 363 3.59 -13.81 17.01
C PHE A 363 4.15 -15.00 16.24
N GLU A 364 4.93 -14.76 15.18
CA GLU A 364 5.61 -15.80 14.39
C GLU A 364 6.50 -16.67 15.29
N GLU A 365 7.39 -16.04 16.09
CA GLU A 365 8.27 -16.75 17.03
C GLU A 365 7.45 -17.64 17.97
N LYS A 366 6.32 -17.16 18.48
CA LYS A 366 5.45 -17.93 19.39
C LYS A 366 4.67 -19.03 18.68
N MET A 367 4.18 -18.79 17.45
CA MET A 367 3.51 -19.81 16.63
C MET A 367 4.44 -20.98 16.31
N VAL A 368 5.69 -20.69 15.90
CA VAL A 368 6.70 -21.70 15.63
C VAL A 368 7.00 -22.54 16.87
N VAL A 369 7.27 -21.90 18.02
CA VAL A 369 7.56 -22.61 19.29
C VAL A 369 6.37 -23.45 19.75
N SER A 370 5.15 -23.00 19.50
CA SER A 370 3.92 -23.69 19.90
C SER A 370 3.43 -24.72 18.88
N ASN A 371 4.11 -24.83 17.73
CA ASN A 371 3.73 -25.68 16.59
C ASN A 371 2.30 -25.39 16.12
N VAL A 372 1.96 -24.12 15.94
CA VAL A 372 0.69 -23.63 15.42
C VAL A 372 0.90 -23.20 13.96
N PRO A 373 0.15 -23.75 12.99
CA PRO A 373 0.26 -23.34 11.60
C PRO A 373 -0.24 -21.89 11.41
N TYR A 374 0.50 -21.09 10.66
CA TYR A 374 0.13 -19.70 10.40
C TYR A 374 0.54 -19.24 9.01
N LYS A 375 -0.15 -18.20 8.52
CA LYS A 375 0.20 -17.49 7.27
C LYS A 375 0.20 -15.97 7.52
N ILE A 376 1.24 -15.28 7.02
CA ILE A 376 1.34 -13.83 7.08
C ILE A 376 0.88 -13.27 5.74
N VAL A 377 -0.09 -12.37 5.78
CA VAL A 377 -0.53 -11.59 4.61
C VAL A 377 0.26 -10.27 4.57
N GLY A 378 0.90 -9.99 3.43
CA GLY A 378 1.78 -8.82 3.28
C GLY A 378 3.23 -9.11 3.69
N GLY A 379 3.67 -10.37 3.63
CA GLY A 379 5.07 -10.80 3.76
C GLY A 379 5.91 -10.40 2.53
N VAL A 380 7.06 -11.07 2.34
CA VAL A 380 7.88 -10.87 1.14
C VAL A 380 7.12 -11.38 -0.07
N ASN A 381 6.80 -10.48 -1.01
CA ASN A 381 6.09 -10.83 -2.24
C ASN A 381 6.90 -11.88 -3.03
N PHE A 382 6.24 -12.95 -3.47
CA PHE A 382 6.83 -14.02 -4.27
C PHE A 382 7.56 -13.49 -5.51
N TYR A 383 6.93 -12.55 -6.23
CA TYR A 383 7.51 -11.93 -7.42
C TYR A 383 8.66 -10.95 -7.14
N ALA A 384 8.89 -10.57 -5.88
CA ALA A 384 10.04 -9.77 -5.47
C ALA A 384 11.32 -10.61 -5.21
N ARG A 385 11.22 -11.95 -5.22
CA ARG A 385 12.36 -12.84 -5.05
C ARG A 385 13.32 -12.69 -6.22
N ARG A 386 14.63 -12.77 -5.93
CA ARG A 386 15.68 -12.46 -6.90
C ARG A 386 15.57 -13.30 -8.18
N GLU A 387 15.45 -14.63 -8.02
CA GLU A 387 15.35 -15.60 -9.12
C GLU A 387 14.14 -15.36 -9.99
N ILE A 388 13.01 -15.00 -9.37
CA ILE A 388 11.76 -14.69 -10.09
C ILE A 388 11.88 -13.37 -10.85
N LYS A 389 12.45 -12.32 -10.21
CA LYS A 389 12.70 -11.04 -10.89
C LYS A 389 13.68 -11.16 -12.06
N ASP A 390 14.67 -12.05 -11.97
CA ASP A 390 15.60 -12.29 -13.06
C ASP A 390 14.88 -12.91 -14.26
N LEU A 391 14.05 -13.96 -14.05
CA LEU A 391 13.26 -14.59 -15.11
C LEU A 391 12.19 -13.63 -15.66
N LEU A 392 11.50 -12.87 -14.80
CA LEU A 392 10.58 -11.84 -15.27
C LEU A 392 11.27 -10.77 -16.12
N ALA A 393 12.50 -10.40 -15.80
CA ALA A 393 13.26 -9.43 -16.61
C ALA A 393 13.62 -9.99 -17.99
N TYR A 394 13.87 -11.29 -18.13
CA TYR A 394 13.97 -11.94 -19.45
C TYR A 394 12.66 -11.84 -20.21
N LEU A 395 11.55 -12.24 -19.61
CA LEU A 395 10.23 -12.17 -20.22
C LEU A 395 9.85 -10.74 -20.61
N LYS A 396 10.09 -9.76 -19.72
CA LYS A 396 9.89 -8.33 -20.02
C LYS A 396 10.74 -7.86 -21.20
N THR A 397 12.02 -8.29 -21.29
CA THR A 397 12.92 -7.93 -22.40
C THR A 397 12.46 -8.52 -23.74
N VAL A 398 11.91 -9.72 -23.73
CA VAL A 398 11.34 -10.37 -24.93
C VAL A 398 10.10 -9.62 -25.40
N ASP A 399 9.19 -9.26 -24.47
CA ASP A 399 7.96 -8.53 -24.76
C ASP A 399 8.23 -7.06 -25.15
N ASN A 400 9.06 -6.36 -24.37
CA ASN A 400 9.39 -4.94 -24.55
C ASN A 400 10.90 -4.71 -24.52
N GLY A 401 11.54 -4.73 -25.67
CA GLY A 401 12.97 -4.49 -25.78
C GLY A 401 13.41 -3.04 -25.46
N LYS A 402 12.47 -2.09 -25.26
CA LYS A 402 12.76 -0.72 -24.84
C LYS A 402 12.89 -0.57 -23.32
N ASP A 403 12.54 -1.60 -22.56
CA ASP A 403 12.68 -1.58 -21.09
C ASP A 403 14.16 -1.73 -20.68
N ASP A 404 14.86 -0.60 -20.60
CA ASP A 404 16.28 -0.55 -20.25
C ASP A 404 16.58 -1.16 -18.87
N LEU A 405 15.64 -1.11 -17.92
CA LEU A 405 15.85 -1.70 -16.60
C LEU A 405 15.88 -3.22 -16.67
N ALA A 406 14.95 -3.81 -17.41
CA ALA A 406 14.87 -5.26 -17.60
C ALA A 406 16.12 -5.77 -18.34
N VAL A 407 16.52 -5.13 -19.45
CA VAL A 407 17.70 -5.52 -20.23
C VAL A 407 18.98 -5.41 -19.39
N ARG A 408 19.18 -4.32 -18.67
CA ARG A 408 20.35 -4.10 -17.80
C ARG A 408 20.43 -5.09 -16.65
N ARG A 409 19.29 -5.59 -16.18
CA ARG A 409 19.25 -6.62 -15.15
C ARG A 409 19.79 -7.94 -15.63
N ILE A 410 19.43 -8.37 -16.84
CA ILE A 410 19.73 -9.72 -17.35
C ILE A 410 21.02 -9.83 -18.17
N ILE A 411 21.59 -8.73 -18.65
CA ILE A 411 22.76 -8.73 -19.56
C ILE A 411 23.94 -9.57 -19.04
N ASN A 412 24.10 -9.65 -17.71
CA ASN A 412 25.14 -10.44 -17.05
C ASN A 412 24.59 -11.40 -15.98
N VAL A 413 23.37 -11.85 -16.15
CA VAL A 413 22.68 -12.87 -15.32
C VAL A 413 22.07 -13.91 -16.24
N PRO A 414 22.52 -15.15 -16.24
CA PRO A 414 23.75 -15.72 -15.66
C PRO A 414 25.04 -14.98 -16.05
N LYS A 415 26.12 -15.22 -15.32
CA LYS A 415 27.40 -14.51 -15.52
C LYS A 415 27.98 -14.73 -16.92
N ARG A 416 28.00 -13.68 -17.75
CA ARG A 416 28.57 -13.67 -19.11
C ARG A 416 29.92 -12.96 -19.19
N GLY A 417 30.40 -12.42 -18.05
CA GLY A 417 31.63 -11.62 -17.99
C GLY A 417 31.53 -10.28 -18.73
N ILE A 418 30.33 -9.70 -18.77
CA ILE A 418 30.04 -8.33 -19.20
C ILE A 418 30.08 -7.43 -17.96
N GLY A 419 31.19 -6.70 -17.78
CA GLY A 419 31.41 -5.90 -16.58
C GLY A 419 30.68 -4.55 -16.59
N LEU A 420 30.54 -3.93 -15.42
CA LEU A 420 29.86 -2.64 -15.24
C LEU A 420 30.44 -1.52 -16.14
N THR A 421 31.75 -1.52 -16.39
CA THR A 421 32.37 -0.54 -17.30
C THR A 421 31.89 -0.67 -18.74
N THR A 422 31.64 -1.91 -19.19
CA THR A 422 31.10 -2.19 -20.51
C THR A 422 29.65 -1.74 -20.60
N ILE A 423 28.84 -2.11 -19.58
CA ILE A 423 27.44 -1.68 -19.45
C ILE A 423 27.35 -0.14 -19.47
N GLY A 424 28.24 0.54 -18.72
CA GLY A 424 28.29 2.01 -18.72
C GLY A 424 28.57 2.59 -20.12
N ARG A 425 29.52 2.01 -20.89
CA ARG A 425 29.78 2.49 -22.25
C ARG A 425 28.62 2.32 -23.21
N VAL A 426 27.89 1.19 -23.09
CA VAL A 426 26.65 0.96 -23.87
C VAL A 426 25.58 1.98 -23.48
N GLN A 427 25.44 2.25 -22.19
CA GLN A 427 24.49 3.25 -21.67
C GLN A 427 24.83 4.66 -22.14
N ASP A 428 26.10 5.06 -22.07
CA ASP A 428 26.57 6.38 -22.55
C ASP A 428 26.28 6.54 -24.05
N TYR A 429 26.53 5.50 -24.84
CA TYR A 429 26.23 5.48 -26.28
C TYR A 429 24.73 5.56 -26.56
N ALA A 430 23.90 4.80 -25.80
CA ALA A 430 22.45 4.86 -25.91
C ALA A 430 21.93 6.28 -25.61
N THR A 431 22.39 6.87 -24.52
CA THR A 431 22.03 8.24 -24.12
C THR A 431 22.45 9.29 -25.16
N GLU A 432 23.67 9.20 -25.69
CA GLU A 432 24.21 10.14 -26.70
C GLU A 432 23.42 10.08 -28.02
N ARG A 433 22.89 8.91 -28.35
CA ARG A 433 22.15 8.65 -29.59
C ARG A 433 20.63 8.76 -29.42
N GLU A 434 20.13 8.95 -28.21
CA GLU A 434 18.71 8.94 -27.88
C GLU A 434 17.99 7.65 -28.34
N ILE A 435 18.66 6.51 -28.16
CA ILE A 435 18.15 5.16 -28.44
C ILE A 435 18.04 4.34 -27.15
N SER A 436 17.28 3.24 -27.14
CA SER A 436 17.21 2.34 -26.01
C SER A 436 18.54 1.61 -25.75
N PHE A 437 18.75 1.12 -24.53
CA PHE A 437 19.91 0.34 -24.18
C PHE A 437 20.01 -0.94 -25.03
N TYR A 438 18.86 -1.56 -25.37
CA TYR A 438 18.83 -2.74 -26.24
C TYR A 438 19.22 -2.40 -27.69
N GLU A 439 18.75 -1.29 -28.24
CA GLU A 439 19.19 -0.82 -29.57
C GLU A 439 20.69 -0.54 -29.61
N ALA A 440 21.24 -0.01 -28.51
CA ALA A 440 22.69 0.18 -28.38
C ALA A 440 23.44 -1.18 -28.29
N ILE A 441 22.85 -2.20 -27.66
CA ILE A 441 23.37 -3.59 -27.67
C ILE A 441 23.40 -4.15 -29.10
N LEU A 442 22.33 -4.00 -29.86
CA LEU A 442 22.28 -4.44 -31.26
C LEU A 442 23.32 -3.70 -32.13
N ALA A 443 23.62 -2.46 -31.81
CA ALA A 443 24.65 -1.63 -32.44
C ALA A 443 26.03 -1.71 -31.77
N ALA A 444 26.32 -2.76 -30.98
CA ALA A 444 27.50 -2.87 -30.13
C ALA A 444 28.82 -2.65 -30.86
N GLY A 445 28.93 -3.04 -32.13
CA GLY A 445 30.10 -2.80 -32.96
C GLY A 445 30.44 -1.31 -33.17
N SER A 446 29.45 -0.42 -32.97
CA SER A 446 29.64 1.03 -33.10
C SER A 446 29.91 1.72 -31.75
N VAL A 447 29.86 0.99 -30.63
CA VAL A 447 30.07 1.56 -29.27
C VAL A 447 31.56 1.76 -29.02
N PRO A 448 32.03 2.99 -28.73
CA PRO A 448 33.43 3.27 -28.51
C PRO A 448 34.02 2.49 -27.31
N GLY A 449 35.16 1.87 -27.52
CA GLY A 449 35.88 1.19 -26.44
C GLY A 449 35.28 -0.11 -25.92
N ILE A 450 34.32 -0.74 -26.62
CA ILE A 450 33.72 -2.01 -26.24
C ILE A 450 34.73 -3.17 -26.24
N GLY A 451 35.68 -3.15 -27.15
CA GLY A 451 36.84 -4.05 -27.21
C GLY A 451 36.48 -5.54 -27.11
N ARG A 452 37.10 -6.27 -26.16
CA ARG A 452 36.91 -7.72 -25.98
C ARG A 452 35.52 -8.14 -25.55
N ALA A 453 34.69 -7.19 -25.12
CA ALA A 453 33.31 -7.48 -24.69
C ALA A 453 32.34 -7.59 -25.88
N LEU A 454 32.75 -7.14 -27.11
CA LEU A 454 31.87 -7.12 -28.27
C LEU A 454 31.20 -8.48 -28.53
N GLY A 455 32.00 -9.55 -28.69
CA GLY A 455 31.44 -10.89 -28.99
C GLY A 455 30.49 -11.42 -27.88
N LYS A 456 30.69 -11.01 -26.61
CA LYS A 456 29.78 -11.39 -25.53
C LYS A 456 28.45 -10.64 -25.61
N ILE A 457 28.49 -9.38 -26.00
CA ILE A 457 27.28 -8.55 -26.19
C ILE A 457 26.53 -9.05 -27.43
N GLU A 458 27.21 -9.35 -28.53
CA GLU A 458 26.59 -9.91 -29.73
C GLU A 458 25.96 -11.27 -29.44
N SER A 459 26.61 -12.13 -28.63
CA SER A 459 26.01 -13.41 -28.22
C SER A 459 24.77 -13.21 -27.37
N PHE A 460 24.77 -12.23 -26.46
CA PHE A 460 23.58 -11.88 -25.68
C PHE A 460 22.47 -11.33 -26.57
N ALA A 461 22.79 -10.43 -27.51
CA ALA A 461 21.82 -9.91 -28.47
C ALA A 461 21.19 -11.03 -29.30
N ALA A 462 22.00 -11.94 -29.83
CA ALA A 462 21.52 -13.08 -30.60
C ALA A 462 20.59 -13.99 -29.77
N LEU A 463 20.89 -14.20 -28.48
CA LEU A 463 20.07 -15.00 -27.58
C LEU A 463 18.69 -14.33 -27.36
N ILE A 464 18.64 -13.02 -27.14
CA ILE A 464 17.36 -12.31 -26.96
C ILE A 464 16.54 -12.30 -28.24
N GLU A 465 17.19 -12.09 -29.42
CA GLU A 465 16.48 -12.16 -30.70
C GLU A 465 15.94 -13.59 -31.00
N HIS A 466 16.66 -14.63 -30.57
CA HIS A 466 16.15 -16.01 -30.62
C HIS A 466 14.87 -16.14 -29.77
N PHE A 467 14.88 -15.68 -28.50
CA PHE A 467 13.71 -15.75 -27.63
C PHE A 467 12.51 -14.96 -28.18
N LYS A 468 12.74 -13.79 -28.79
CA LYS A 468 11.67 -13.04 -29.46
C LYS A 468 11.04 -13.82 -30.61
N ALA A 469 11.86 -14.45 -31.43
CA ALA A 469 11.38 -15.24 -32.56
C ALA A 469 10.60 -16.49 -32.13
N GLU A 470 11.07 -17.18 -31.08
CA GLU A 470 10.39 -18.34 -30.52
C GLU A 470 9.13 -17.96 -29.74
N GLY A 471 9.14 -16.84 -29.03
CA GLY A 471 7.98 -16.32 -28.27
C GLY A 471 6.75 -16.02 -29.13
N GLU A 472 6.91 -15.85 -30.46
CA GLU A 472 5.78 -15.74 -31.39
C GLU A 472 5.05 -17.08 -31.63
N ARG A 473 5.71 -18.20 -31.32
CA ARG A 473 5.28 -19.56 -31.67
C ARG A 473 5.00 -20.45 -30.48
N MET A 474 5.74 -20.25 -29.41
CA MET A 474 5.68 -21.03 -28.18
C MET A 474 4.59 -20.46 -27.22
N SER A 475 4.10 -21.29 -26.33
CA SER A 475 3.37 -20.85 -25.16
C SER A 475 4.29 -20.09 -24.20
N VAL A 476 3.74 -19.36 -23.25
CA VAL A 476 4.54 -18.59 -22.26
C VAL A 476 5.37 -19.56 -21.38
N ALA A 477 4.81 -20.72 -21.05
CA ALA A 477 5.50 -21.76 -20.28
C ALA A 477 6.67 -22.36 -21.07
N GLU A 478 6.45 -22.70 -22.35
CA GLU A 478 7.50 -23.21 -23.24
C GLU A 478 8.63 -22.19 -23.45
N LEU A 479 8.27 -20.90 -23.63
CA LEU A 479 9.26 -19.82 -23.73
C LEU A 479 10.09 -19.67 -22.45
N MET A 480 9.47 -19.78 -21.27
CA MET A 480 10.19 -19.74 -20.01
C MET A 480 11.16 -20.91 -19.87
N ASP A 481 10.73 -22.13 -20.22
CA ASP A 481 11.57 -23.33 -20.20
C ASP A 481 12.78 -23.15 -21.16
N GLU A 482 12.56 -22.63 -22.36
CA GLU A 482 13.62 -22.30 -23.33
C GLU A 482 14.60 -21.24 -22.80
N ILE A 483 14.09 -20.21 -22.13
CA ILE A 483 14.94 -19.18 -21.48
C ILE A 483 15.84 -19.82 -20.43
N ILE A 484 15.30 -20.67 -19.57
CA ILE A 484 16.05 -21.34 -18.51
C ILE A 484 17.16 -22.22 -19.12
N ASP A 485 16.81 -23.06 -20.07
CA ASP A 485 17.71 -24.02 -20.68
C ASP A 485 18.82 -23.32 -21.52
N ALA A 486 18.45 -22.40 -22.41
CA ALA A 486 19.41 -21.71 -23.27
C ALA A 486 20.33 -20.75 -22.53
N THR A 487 19.89 -20.22 -21.36
CA THR A 487 20.74 -19.34 -20.52
C THR A 487 21.61 -20.12 -19.56
N GLY A 488 21.28 -21.36 -19.20
CA GLY A 488 21.93 -22.12 -18.13
C GLY A 488 21.65 -21.53 -16.74
N TYR A 489 20.47 -20.90 -16.52
CA TYR A 489 20.17 -20.19 -15.29
C TYR A 489 20.07 -21.15 -14.09
N VAL A 490 19.44 -22.30 -14.27
CA VAL A 490 19.30 -23.34 -13.24
C VAL A 490 20.64 -23.98 -12.93
N GLU A 491 21.48 -24.25 -13.93
CA GLU A 491 22.83 -24.81 -13.76
C GLU A 491 23.73 -23.87 -12.94
N GLU A 492 23.65 -22.53 -13.15
CA GLU A 492 24.40 -21.56 -12.35
C GLU A 492 23.90 -21.58 -10.88
N LEU A 493 22.59 -21.66 -10.65
CA LEU A 493 22.03 -21.75 -9.29
C LEU A 493 22.44 -23.05 -8.57
N GLN A 494 22.48 -24.17 -9.27
CA GLN A 494 22.91 -25.47 -8.71
C GLN A 494 24.40 -25.51 -8.42
N ALA A 495 25.21 -24.76 -9.17
CA ALA A 495 26.65 -24.65 -8.92
C ALA A 495 27.00 -23.81 -7.68
N ASP A 496 26.14 -22.88 -7.28
CA ASP A 496 26.23 -22.18 -5.99
C ASP A 496 25.82 -23.18 -4.88
N SER A 497 26.81 -23.71 -4.12
CA SER A 497 26.61 -24.69 -3.05
C SER A 497 25.97 -24.06 -1.78
N ASP A 498 24.98 -23.20 -1.96
CA ASP A 498 24.29 -22.46 -0.89
C ASP A 498 23.05 -23.25 -0.43
N GLU A 499 22.79 -23.28 0.89
CA GLU A 499 21.58 -23.92 1.45
C GLU A 499 20.28 -23.30 0.89
N GLU A 500 20.34 -22.10 0.32
CA GLU A 500 19.22 -21.44 -0.32
C GLU A 500 18.97 -21.89 -1.78
N ALA A 501 19.89 -22.65 -2.41
CA ALA A 501 19.76 -23.02 -3.83
C ALA A 501 18.52 -23.90 -4.07
N GLU A 502 18.25 -24.87 -3.18
CA GLU A 502 17.09 -25.75 -3.28
C GLU A 502 15.78 -24.95 -3.21
N SER A 503 15.68 -24.00 -2.27
CA SER A 503 14.51 -23.12 -2.14
C SER A 503 14.31 -22.20 -3.36
N ARG A 504 15.39 -21.77 -4.02
CA ARG A 504 15.30 -20.99 -5.27
C ARG A 504 14.80 -21.83 -6.44
N LEU A 505 15.20 -23.08 -6.51
CA LEU A 505 14.69 -24.02 -7.53
C LEU A 505 13.20 -24.29 -7.33
N GLU A 506 12.76 -24.53 -6.09
CA GLU A 506 11.34 -24.66 -5.77
C GLU A 506 10.53 -23.40 -6.17
N ASN A 507 11.11 -22.21 -5.99
CA ASN A 507 10.47 -20.97 -6.44
C ASN A 507 10.34 -20.87 -7.96
N ILE A 508 11.32 -21.37 -8.72
CA ILE A 508 11.26 -21.40 -10.18
C ILE A 508 10.18 -22.38 -10.66
N GLU A 509 10.09 -23.55 -10.06
CA GLU A 509 9.02 -24.52 -10.31
C GLU A 509 7.63 -23.92 -10.03
N GLU A 510 7.48 -23.24 -8.87
CA GLU A 510 6.23 -22.57 -8.51
C GLU A 510 5.89 -21.43 -9.49
N PHE A 511 6.90 -20.72 -9.98
CA PHE A 511 6.70 -19.68 -10.99
C PHE A 511 6.22 -20.28 -12.31
N ARG A 512 6.78 -21.42 -12.71
CA ARG A 512 6.33 -22.18 -13.89
C ARG A 512 4.87 -22.63 -13.74
N ASN A 513 4.50 -23.15 -12.57
CA ASN A 513 3.12 -23.56 -12.29
C ASN A 513 2.14 -22.39 -12.42
N LYS A 514 2.54 -21.18 -12.01
CA LYS A 514 1.72 -19.96 -12.16
C LYS A 514 1.54 -19.54 -13.62
N ILE A 515 2.54 -19.76 -14.48
CA ILE A 515 2.42 -19.53 -15.93
C ILE A 515 1.44 -20.52 -16.54
N VAL A 516 1.56 -21.81 -16.21
CA VAL A 516 0.63 -22.83 -16.69
C VAL A 516 -0.81 -22.55 -16.25
N ALA A 517 -1.01 -22.19 -14.98
CA ALA A 517 -2.34 -21.82 -14.46
C ALA A 517 -2.94 -20.61 -15.20
N TYR A 518 -2.11 -19.62 -15.58
CA TYR A 518 -2.54 -18.51 -16.42
C TYR A 518 -2.99 -18.99 -17.80
N GLU A 519 -2.22 -19.87 -18.45
CA GLU A 519 -2.57 -20.40 -19.77
C GLU A 519 -3.87 -21.21 -19.73
N GLU A 520 -4.04 -22.08 -18.72
CA GLU A 520 -5.28 -22.83 -18.48
C GLU A 520 -6.49 -21.92 -18.23
N SER A 521 -6.29 -20.82 -17.48
CA SER A 521 -7.36 -19.83 -17.24
C SER A 521 -7.77 -19.13 -18.54
N CYS A 522 -6.82 -18.73 -19.38
CA CYS A 522 -7.11 -18.14 -20.69
C CYS A 522 -7.87 -19.12 -21.61
N GLU A 523 -7.46 -20.41 -21.61
CA GLU A 523 -8.13 -21.43 -22.40
C GLU A 523 -9.58 -21.66 -21.93
N ALA A 524 -9.81 -21.66 -20.61
CA ALA A 524 -11.15 -21.79 -20.03
C ALA A 524 -12.07 -20.61 -20.37
N GLU A 525 -11.51 -19.40 -20.54
CA GLU A 525 -12.23 -18.19 -20.93
C GLU A 525 -12.30 -17.97 -22.46
N ASP A 526 -11.83 -18.91 -23.28
CA ASP A 526 -11.69 -18.80 -24.75
C ASP A 526 -10.90 -17.54 -25.17
N GLU A 527 -9.94 -17.13 -24.33
CA GLU A 527 -9.01 -16.03 -24.57
C GLU A 527 -7.63 -16.57 -24.99
N LYS A 528 -6.91 -15.83 -25.84
CA LYS A 528 -5.55 -16.20 -26.21
C LYS A 528 -4.58 -15.84 -25.09
N SER A 529 -3.86 -16.82 -24.54
CA SER A 529 -2.73 -16.59 -23.66
C SER A 529 -1.62 -15.83 -24.42
N THR A 530 -1.13 -14.74 -23.82
CA THR A 530 -0.05 -13.92 -24.39
C THR A 530 0.98 -13.58 -23.32
N LEU A 531 2.24 -13.36 -23.74
CA LEU A 531 3.31 -12.97 -22.84
C LEU A 531 2.97 -11.62 -22.14
N SER A 532 2.51 -10.63 -22.90
CA SER A 532 2.07 -9.34 -22.34
C SER A 532 0.95 -9.49 -21.31
N GLY A 533 -0.02 -10.38 -21.55
CA GLY A 533 -1.13 -10.66 -20.62
C GLY A 533 -0.65 -11.31 -19.33
N PHE A 534 0.29 -12.27 -19.42
CA PHE A 534 0.92 -12.85 -18.24
C PHE A 534 1.67 -11.81 -17.40
N LEU A 535 2.48 -10.97 -18.04
CA LEU A 535 3.23 -9.90 -17.37
C LEU A 535 2.30 -8.86 -16.72
N GLU A 536 1.17 -8.58 -17.34
CA GLU A 536 0.11 -7.75 -16.78
C GLU A 536 -0.48 -8.38 -15.51
N GLN A 537 -0.86 -9.66 -15.57
CA GLN A 537 -1.38 -10.38 -14.41
C GLN A 537 -0.40 -10.35 -13.25
N VAL A 538 0.88 -10.66 -13.50
CA VAL A 538 1.93 -10.61 -12.46
C VAL A 538 2.06 -9.21 -11.85
N ALA A 539 2.02 -8.15 -12.66
CA ALA A 539 2.14 -6.78 -12.17
C ALA A 539 0.96 -6.34 -11.29
N LEU A 540 -0.24 -6.89 -11.53
CA LEU A 540 -1.47 -6.51 -10.85
C LEU A 540 -1.84 -7.40 -9.64
N VAL A 541 -1.03 -8.43 -9.32
CA VAL A 541 -1.26 -9.31 -8.15
C VAL A 541 -1.04 -8.54 -6.85
N ALA A 542 -2.01 -8.64 -5.94
CA ALA A 542 -1.89 -8.15 -4.57
C ALA A 542 -1.61 -9.31 -3.59
N ASP A 543 -0.92 -9.02 -2.47
CA ASP A 543 -0.57 -10.04 -1.47
C ASP A 543 -1.80 -10.79 -0.92
N ILE A 544 -2.95 -10.12 -0.85
CA ILE A 544 -4.21 -10.69 -0.36
C ILE A 544 -4.79 -11.74 -1.32
N ASP A 545 -4.48 -11.63 -2.62
CA ASP A 545 -4.98 -12.57 -3.63
C ASP A 545 -4.38 -13.99 -3.43
N SER A 546 -3.29 -14.11 -2.66
CA SER A 546 -2.65 -15.38 -2.33
C SER A 546 -3.25 -16.10 -1.12
N LEU A 547 -4.29 -15.55 -0.48
CA LEU A 547 -4.89 -16.15 0.71
C LEU A 547 -5.80 -17.32 0.31
N ASP A 548 -5.42 -18.53 0.75
CA ASP A 548 -6.21 -19.74 0.59
C ASP A 548 -7.09 -19.93 1.85
N GLU A 549 -8.42 -19.96 1.65
CA GLU A 549 -9.41 -20.07 2.74
C GLU A 549 -9.70 -21.53 3.13
N GLU A 550 -9.25 -22.51 2.34
CA GLU A 550 -9.47 -23.93 2.62
C GLU A 550 -8.40 -24.53 3.52
N THR A 551 -7.19 -23.98 3.50
CA THR A 551 -6.07 -24.48 4.31
C THR A 551 -6.20 -24.05 5.78
N ASP A 552 -6.01 -25.00 6.70
CA ASP A 552 -6.16 -24.78 8.15
C ASP A 552 -4.94 -24.12 8.78
N TYR A 553 -4.92 -22.78 8.81
CA TYR A 553 -3.88 -21.96 9.46
C TYR A 553 -4.44 -20.68 10.09
N VAL A 554 -3.75 -20.17 11.12
CA VAL A 554 -4.05 -18.84 11.68
C VAL A 554 -3.56 -17.74 10.74
N VAL A 555 -4.39 -16.76 10.46
CA VAL A 555 -4.01 -15.63 9.60
C VAL A 555 -3.45 -14.48 10.44
N LEU A 556 -2.26 -14.01 10.08
CA LEU A 556 -1.59 -12.84 10.64
C LEU A 556 -1.54 -11.72 9.59
N MET A 557 -2.12 -10.55 9.89
CA MET A 557 -2.13 -9.45 8.93
C MET A 557 -2.26 -8.07 9.57
N THR A 558 -1.96 -7.04 8.79
CA THR A 558 -2.26 -5.68 9.22
C THR A 558 -3.76 -5.40 9.16
N LEU A 559 -4.21 -4.43 9.96
CA LEU A 559 -5.59 -3.95 9.92
C LEU A 559 -6.03 -3.50 8.52
N HIS A 560 -5.11 -2.89 7.74
CA HIS A 560 -5.39 -2.48 6.37
C HIS A 560 -5.63 -3.69 5.45
N SER A 561 -4.81 -4.73 5.58
CA SER A 561 -4.97 -5.96 4.80
C SER A 561 -6.22 -6.76 5.17
N ALA A 562 -6.77 -6.53 6.37
CA ALA A 562 -7.99 -7.20 6.83
C ALA A 562 -9.28 -6.63 6.22
N LYS A 563 -9.22 -5.48 5.52
CA LYS A 563 -10.38 -4.92 4.84
C LYS A 563 -10.91 -5.89 3.77
N GLY A 564 -12.24 -6.08 3.76
CA GLY A 564 -12.91 -7.06 2.89
C GLY A 564 -13.04 -8.46 3.50
N LEU A 565 -12.15 -8.88 4.40
CA LEU A 565 -12.16 -10.19 5.03
C LEU A 565 -13.05 -10.26 6.28
N GLU A 566 -13.28 -11.48 6.79
CA GLU A 566 -14.07 -11.72 7.99
C GLU A 566 -13.72 -13.06 8.63
N PHE A 567 -13.64 -13.10 9.95
CA PHE A 567 -13.21 -14.28 10.71
C PHE A 567 -14.15 -14.55 11.89
N PRO A 568 -14.41 -15.81 12.27
CA PRO A 568 -15.15 -16.15 13.48
C PRO A 568 -14.54 -15.52 14.73
N HIS A 569 -13.22 -15.58 14.88
CA HIS A 569 -12.48 -15.05 16.02
C HIS A 569 -11.39 -14.08 15.59
N VAL A 570 -11.42 -12.86 16.11
CA VAL A 570 -10.41 -11.82 15.82
C VAL A 570 -9.71 -11.42 17.11
N TYR A 571 -8.37 -11.43 17.06
CA TYR A 571 -7.50 -10.78 18.04
C TYR A 571 -6.99 -9.47 17.44
N LEU A 572 -7.31 -8.36 18.10
CA LEU A 572 -6.81 -7.04 17.75
C LEU A 572 -5.70 -6.68 18.73
N ALA A 573 -4.45 -6.81 18.30
CA ALA A 573 -3.28 -6.72 19.14
C ALA A 573 -2.58 -5.36 19.06
N GLY A 574 -1.93 -4.95 20.16
CA GLY A 574 -1.14 -3.73 20.21
C GLY A 574 -1.95 -2.46 20.26
N LEU A 575 -3.09 -2.47 20.96
CA LEU A 575 -3.95 -1.29 21.15
C LEU A 575 -3.32 -0.29 22.17
N GLU A 576 -2.31 0.44 21.73
CA GLU A 576 -1.48 1.33 22.52
C GLU A 576 -1.32 2.70 21.85
N ASP A 577 -1.52 3.80 22.60
CA ASP A 577 -1.21 5.15 22.10
C ASP A 577 0.29 5.25 21.75
N GLY A 578 0.59 5.61 20.52
CA GLY A 578 1.95 5.60 19.95
C GLY A 578 2.18 4.48 18.93
N ILE A 579 1.34 3.41 18.97
CA ILE A 579 1.31 2.34 17.99
C ILE A 579 0.00 2.36 17.22
N PHE A 580 -1.13 2.29 17.94
CA PHE A 580 -2.47 2.37 17.38
C PHE A 580 -3.41 3.14 18.32
N PRO A 581 -3.67 4.43 18.02
CA PRO A 581 -3.16 5.23 16.90
C PRO A 581 -1.65 5.49 16.99
N SER A 582 -1.04 5.77 15.82
CA SER A 582 0.39 6.02 15.72
C SER A 582 0.80 7.33 16.42
N TYR A 583 2.06 7.43 16.84
CA TYR A 583 2.56 8.67 17.46
C TYR A 583 2.44 9.87 16.51
N MET A 584 2.71 9.68 15.23
CA MET A 584 2.60 10.74 14.22
C MET A 584 1.16 11.25 14.12
N THR A 585 0.19 10.35 14.09
CA THR A 585 -1.24 10.70 14.06
C THR A 585 -1.68 11.44 15.32
N ILE A 586 -1.19 11.02 16.51
CA ILE A 586 -1.54 11.66 17.78
C ILE A 586 -1.01 13.11 17.85
N THR A 587 0.13 13.36 17.21
CA THR A 587 0.81 14.67 17.21
C THR A 587 0.49 15.52 15.98
N ALA A 588 -0.26 14.98 15.03
CA ALA A 588 -0.67 15.71 13.83
C ALA A 588 -1.59 16.89 14.18
N ASP A 589 -1.43 18.01 13.48
CA ASP A 589 -2.29 19.18 13.62
C ASP A 589 -3.66 18.97 12.96
N ASP A 590 -3.77 18.05 12.01
CA ASP A 590 -5.01 17.74 11.29
C ASP A 590 -5.82 16.66 12.06
N PRO A 591 -7.00 16.99 12.60
CA PRO A 591 -7.88 16.01 13.25
C PRO A 591 -8.31 14.85 12.34
N ALA A 592 -8.32 15.05 11.02
CA ALA A 592 -8.70 14.03 10.06
C ALA A 592 -7.77 12.80 10.07
N GLU A 593 -6.51 12.97 10.49
CA GLU A 593 -5.56 11.85 10.66
C GLU A 593 -6.03 10.90 11.77
N LEU A 594 -6.51 11.42 12.90
CA LEU A 594 -7.04 10.61 13.98
C LEU A 594 -8.38 9.95 13.60
N GLU A 595 -9.19 10.64 12.81
CA GLU A 595 -10.44 10.09 12.30
C GLU A 595 -10.20 8.89 11.36
N GLU A 596 -9.12 8.92 10.55
CA GLU A 596 -8.74 7.78 9.70
C GLU A 596 -8.26 6.58 10.52
N GLU A 597 -7.41 6.79 11.53
CA GLU A 597 -6.99 5.72 12.44
C GLU A 597 -8.20 5.13 13.21
N ARG A 598 -9.21 5.95 13.54
CA ARG A 598 -10.45 5.47 14.17
C ARG A 598 -11.29 4.64 13.19
N ARG A 599 -11.35 5.00 11.89
CA ARG A 599 -11.97 4.15 10.85
C ARG A 599 -11.22 2.82 10.73
N LEU A 600 -9.91 2.84 10.84
CA LEU A 600 -9.10 1.61 10.85
C LEU A 600 -9.41 0.73 12.07
N CYS A 601 -9.65 1.32 13.23
CA CYS A 601 -10.13 0.59 14.42
C CYS A 601 -11.52 0.00 14.19
N TYR A 602 -12.44 0.78 13.64
CA TYR A 602 -13.77 0.32 13.24
C TYR A 602 -13.70 -0.85 12.24
N VAL A 603 -12.82 -0.77 11.24
CA VAL A 603 -12.57 -1.88 10.31
C VAL A 603 -12.13 -3.11 11.07
N GLY A 604 -11.13 -3.01 11.95
CA GLY A 604 -10.63 -4.15 12.74
C GLY A 604 -11.72 -4.83 13.58
N ILE A 605 -12.51 -4.04 14.30
CA ILE A 605 -13.63 -4.54 15.12
C ILE A 605 -14.66 -5.28 14.26
N THR A 606 -15.02 -4.71 13.10
CA THR A 606 -16.05 -5.28 12.21
C THR A 606 -15.56 -6.46 11.37
N ARG A 607 -14.32 -6.93 11.55
CA ARG A 607 -13.85 -8.20 10.94
C ARG A 607 -14.33 -9.41 11.73
N ALA A 608 -14.65 -9.25 13.01
CA ALA A 608 -15.10 -10.33 13.86
C ALA A 608 -16.59 -10.69 13.59
N LYS A 609 -16.85 -11.99 13.44
CA LYS A 609 -18.21 -12.54 13.33
C LYS A 609 -18.79 -12.82 14.73
N GLU A 610 -18.08 -13.60 15.52
CA GLU A 610 -18.58 -14.16 16.78
C GLU A 610 -17.85 -13.62 18.00
N ASN A 611 -16.52 -13.58 17.93
CA ASN A 611 -15.68 -13.24 19.08
C ASN A 611 -14.61 -12.22 18.73
N LEU A 612 -14.46 -11.22 19.60
CA LEU A 612 -13.43 -10.19 19.51
C LEU A 612 -12.63 -10.15 20.81
N THR A 613 -11.31 -10.24 20.68
CA THR A 613 -10.37 -10.05 21.79
C THR A 613 -9.47 -8.86 21.49
N LEU A 614 -9.47 -7.88 22.39
CA LEU A 614 -8.66 -6.67 22.32
C LEU A 614 -7.50 -6.78 23.30
N THR A 615 -6.27 -6.53 22.83
CA THR A 615 -5.08 -6.66 23.68
C THR A 615 -4.14 -5.47 23.58
N CYS A 616 -3.41 -5.19 24.65
CA CYS A 616 -2.34 -4.21 24.69
C CYS A 616 -1.24 -4.64 25.68
N ALA A 617 -0.03 -4.13 25.46
CA ALA A 617 1.11 -4.34 26.36
C ALA A 617 1.56 -3.00 26.97
N ARG A 618 2.03 -3.02 28.24
CA ARG A 618 2.58 -1.82 28.90
C ARG A 618 3.94 -1.43 28.36
N ARG A 619 4.74 -2.43 27.94
CA ARG A 619 6.07 -2.24 27.36
C ARG A 619 6.21 -3.05 26.09
N ARG A 620 6.77 -2.40 25.07
CA ARG A 620 7.05 -3.00 23.76
C ARG A 620 8.40 -2.53 23.24
N MET A 621 9.14 -3.42 22.61
CA MET A 621 10.37 -3.05 21.92
C MET A 621 10.01 -2.50 20.52
N VAL A 622 10.40 -1.26 20.23
CA VAL A 622 10.18 -0.59 18.96
C VAL A 622 11.52 0.01 18.53
N HIS A 623 12.01 -0.37 17.34
CA HIS A 623 13.32 0.09 16.81
C HIS A 623 14.52 -0.13 17.74
N GLY A 624 14.50 -1.20 18.52
CA GLY A 624 15.57 -1.53 19.46
C GLY A 624 15.49 -0.83 20.82
N GLU A 625 14.47 0.00 21.05
CA GLU A 625 14.24 0.68 22.32
C GLU A 625 12.96 0.17 22.99
N THR A 626 13.00 0.00 24.32
CA THR A 626 11.82 -0.36 25.09
C THR A 626 10.97 0.87 25.34
N GLN A 627 9.79 0.89 24.77
CA GLN A 627 8.79 1.96 24.95
C GLN A 627 7.74 1.51 25.97
N TYR A 628 7.28 2.48 26.77
CA TYR A 628 6.18 2.33 27.73
C TYR A 628 4.98 3.11 27.19
N ASN A 629 4.01 2.39 26.67
CA ASN A 629 2.85 3.00 26.03
C ASN A 629 1.63 2.96 26.94
N LYS A 630 0.78 3.99 26.80
CA LYS A 630 -0.54 4.01 27.42
C LYS A 630 -1.50 3.18 26.57
N MET A 631 -2.50 2.62 27.22
CA MET A 631 -3.64 1.99 26.55
C MET A 631 -4.24 2.92 25.49
N SER A 632 -4.55 2.38 24.35
CA SER A 632 -5.13 3.13 23.23
C SER A 632 -6.37 3.93 23.64
N ARG A 633 -6.48 5.14 23.13
CA ARG A 633 -7.67 5.98 23.33
C ARG A 633 -8.94 5.35 22.74
N PHE A 634 -8.83 4.54 21.70
CA PHE A 634 -9.96 3.84 21.09
C PHE A 634 -10.61 2.84 22.04
N LEU A 635 -9.84 2.21 22.92
CA LEU A 635 -10.39 1.33 23.97
C LEU A 635 -11.27 2.08 24.98
N LYS A 636 -11.00 3.37 25.21
CA LYS A 636 -11.80 4.20 26.12
C LYS A 636 -13.11 4.67 25.48
N GLU A 637 -13.21 4.58 24.16
CA GLU A 637 -14.41 4.91 23.40
C GLU A 637 -15.43 3.75 23.40
N ILE A 638 -15.01 2.54 23.83
CA ILE A 638 -15.89 1.36 23.96
C ILE A 638 -16.50 1.35 25.36
N PRO A 639 -17.85 1.25 25.48
CA PRO A 639 -18.53 1.14 26.76
C PRO A 639 -18.10 -0.09 27.56
N LEU A 640 -17.80 0.10 28.85
CA LEU A 640 -17.39 -1.01 29.74
C LEU A 640 -18.41 -2.13 29.86
N SER A 641 -19.69 -1.85 29.62
CA SER A 641 -20.78 -2.83 29.61
C SER A 641 -20.60 -3.91 28.52
N LEU A 642 -19.93 -3.57 27.41
CA LEU A 642 -19.64 -4.45 26.28
C LEU A 642 -18.36 -5.25 26.48
N LEU A 643 -17.52 -4.87 27.44
CA LEU A 643 -16.24 -5.52 27.70
C LEU A 643 -16.35 -6.58 28.80
N SER A 644 -15.69 -7.71 28.58
CA SER A 644 -15.37 -8.67 29.64
C SER A 644 -13.99 -8.34 30.17
N THR A 645 -13.96 -7.49 31.21
CA THR A 645 -12.71 -7.08 31.84
C THR A 645 -12.43 -7.99 33.04
N GLY A 646 -11.32 -8.71 33.07
CA GLY A 646 -10.76 -9.22 34.30
C GLY A 646 -10.55 -8.05 35.30
N ALA A 647 -10.35 -8.28 36.55
CA ALA A 647 -10.33 -7.34 37.70
C ALA A 647 -9.53 -6.00 37.55
N LEU A 648 -8.91 -5.75 36.40
CA LEU A 648 -7.99 -4.61 36.12
C LEU A 648 -8.70 -3.23 36.11
N PHE A 649 -9.92 -3.13 35.60
CA PHE A 649 -10.64 -1.84 35.58
C PHE A 649 -11.26 -1.41 36.91
N LYS A 650 -11.41 -2.33 37.88
CA LYS A 650 -11.94 -1.97 39.19
C LYS A 650 -10.97 -1.14 40.05
N LYS A 651 -9.68 -1.14 39.73
CA LYS A 651 -8.65 -0.43 40.51
C LYS A 651 -8.39 1.01 40.03
N GLU A 652 -8.70 1.35 38.77
CA GLU A 652 -8.48 2.70 38.26
C GLU A 652 -9.69 3.65 38.48
N GLN A 653 -10.87 3.13 38.80
CA GLN A 653 -12.05 3.98 39.08
C GLN A 653 -12.12 4.50 40.53
N THR A 654 -11.20 4.08 41.40
CA THR A 654 -11.23 4.52 42.83
C THR A 654 -10.08 5.44 43.21
N GLU A 655 -9.20 5.84 42.30
CA GLU A 655 -8.17 6.83 42.65
C GLU A 655 -7.97 7.84 41.54
N GLU A 656 -8.22 9.09 41.93
CA GLU A 656 -7.75 10.37 41.43
C GLU A 656 -8.64 11.08 40.39
N GLU A 657 -9.37 12.10 40.93
CA GLU A 657 -9.41 13.37 40.22
C GLU A 657 -7.99 13.67 39.68
N PRO A 658 -7.84 14.04 38.41
CA PRO A 658 -6.51 14.27 37.87
C PRO A 658 -5.87 15.41 38.64
N LYS A 659 -4.90 15.13 39.50
CA LYS A 659 -3.95 16.14 39.93
C LYS A 659 -3.35 16.70 38.65
N VAL A 660 -3.84 17.88 38.27
CA VAL A 660 -3.33 18.67 37.15
C VAL A 660 -1.84 18.71 37.32
N SER A 661 -1.09 18.13 36.42
CA SER A 661 0.37 17.99 36.52
C SER A 661 0.94 19.39 36.83
N ALA A 662 2.00 19.45 37.63
CA ALA A 662 2.68 20.71 37.97
C ALA A 662 2.99 21.54 36.70
N TYR A 663 3.17 20.89 35.55
CA TYR A 663 3.33 21.54 34.27
C TYR A 663 2.03 22.23 33.77
N ARG A 664 0.84 21.63 33.95
CA ARG A 664 -0.45 22.24 33.58
C ARG A 664 -0.82 23.37 34.51
N GLN A 665 -0.53 23.22 35.81
CA GLN A 665 -0.71 24.31 36.80
C GLN A 665 0.24 25.47 36.50
N ALA A 666 1.49 25.18 36.15
CA ALA A 666 2.44 26.21 35.71
C ALA A 666 1.95 26.89 34.41
N LYS A 667 1.46 26.16 33.44
CA LYS A 667 0.96 26.70 32.17
C LYS A 667 -0.33 27.51 32.34
N GLN A 668 -1.25 27.09 33.20
CA GLN A 668 -2.46 27.88 33.54
C GLN A 668 -2.14 29.11 34.41
N ALA A 669 -1.19 29.01 35.35
CA ALA A 669 -0.72 30.15 36.12
C ALA A 669 0.02 31.18 35.26
N PHE A 670 0.70 30.75 34.19
CA PHE A 670 1.29 31.65 33.19
C PHE A 670 0.22 32.31 32.30
N ALA A 671 -0.80 31.56 31.86
CA ALA A 671 -1.87 32.11 31.03
C ALA A 671 -2.76 33.12 31.76
N THR A 672 -3.09 32.86 33.02
CA THR A 672 -3.89 33.80 33.86
C THR A 672 -3.13 35.04 34.29
N LYS A 673 -1.79 35.00 34.40
CA LYS A 673 -0.96 36.20 34.67
C LYS A 673 -0.71 37.05 33.42
N ALA A 674 -0.84 36.50 32.22
CA ALA A 674 -0.63 37.24 30.97
C ALA A 674 -1.77 38.20 30.61
N PHE A 675 -2.96 38.04 31.20
CA PHE A 675 -4.11 38.91 30.92
C PHE A 675 -4.34 40.04 31.94
N ALA A 676 -3.51 40.20 32.98
CA ALA A 676 -3.72 41.17 34.07
C ALA A 676 -2.59 42.17 34.30
N ALA A 677 -1.75 42.52 33.33
CA ALA A 677 -0.76 43.59 33.54
C ALA A 677 -0.31 44.24 32.22
N THR A 678 -1.01 45.26 31.82
CA THR A 678 -0.45 46.38 31.06
C THR A 678 0.34 47.28 31.98
N LYS A 679 1.68 47.17 32.01
CA LYS A 679 2.66 48.25 32.35
C LYS A 679 4.07 47.80 31.94
N PRO A 680 5.04 48.77 31.76
CA PRO A 680 6.06 48.63 30.71
C PRO A 680 7.28 47.79 31.10
N ALA A 681 8.02 47.39 30.06
CA ALA A 681 9.18 46.54 30.05
C ALA A 681 10.16 46.70 31.21
N GLN A 682 10.35 45.65 32.01
CA GLN A 682 11.57 45.39 32.76
C GLN A 682 12.27 44.18 32.18
N GLN A 683 13.54 44.36 31.92
CA GLN A 683 14.45 43.37 31.39
C GLN A 683 14.43 42.12 32.30
N PHE A 684 14.04 40.97 31.74
CA PHE A 684 14.24 39.69 32.41
C PHE A 684 15.69 39.23 32.20
N THR A 685 16.47 39.23 33.25
CA THR A 685 17.74 38.52 33.35
C THR A 685 17.44 37.02 33.44
N VAL A 686 17.72 36.29 32.36
CA VAL A 686 17.74 34.82 32.35
C VAL A 686 18.96 34.40 33.19
N THR A 687 18.77 33.68 34.27
CA THR A 687 19.83 33.05 35.04
C THR A 687 20.51 32.03 34.12
N LYS A 688 21.71 32.37 33.63
CA LYS A 688 22.56 31.50 32.84
C LYS A 688 22.95 30.26 33.64
N GLY A 689 22.74 29.08 33.08
CA GLY A 689 23.41 27.86 33.54
C GLY A 689 24.92 28.05 33.46
N LYS A 690 25.68 27.42 34.33
CA LYS A 690 27.14 27.40 34.32
C LYS A 690 27.60 27.01 32.93
N GLY A 691 28.55 27.74 32.35
CA GLY A 691 29.17 27.48 31.05
C GLY A 691 29.77 26.05 30.97
N PRO A 692 30.26 25.64 29.80
CA PRO A 692 30.62 24.23 29.52
C PRO A 692 31.77 23.66 30.38
N GLY A 693 32.31 24.46 31.29
CA GLY A 693 33.35 24.01 32.24
C GLY A 693 34.80 24.06 31.69
N TYR A 694 34.98 24.55 30.47
CA TYR A 694 36.24 24.80 29.82
C TYR A 694 36.10 26.02 28.90
N ASP A 695 37.24 26.68 28.61
CA ASP A 695 37.31 27.92 27.83
C ASP A 695 38.11 27.69 26.52
N VAL A 696 38.05 28.68 25.61
CA VAL A 696 38.90 28.70 24.41
C VAL A 696 40.36 28.73 24.81
N GLY A 697 41.13 27.78 24.29
CA GLY A 697 42.54 27.59 24.64
C GLY A 697 42.76 26.45 25.65
N ASP A 698 41.72 25.87 26.22
CA ASP A 698 41.84 24.71 27.10
C ASP A 698 42.07 23.43 26.32
N ARG A 699 42.84 22.52 26.88
CA ARG A 699 42.96 21.16 26.36
C ARG A 699 41.81 20.30 26.94
N VAL A 700 41.17 19.55 26.05
CA VAL A 700 40.04 18.69 26.40
C VAL A 700 40.19 17.28 25.83
N ARG A 701 39.62 16.29 26.49
CA ARG A 701 39.59 14.89 26.03
C ARG A 701 38.18 14.47 25.70
N HIS A 702 38.02 13.87 24.51
CA HIS A 702 36.77 13.23 24.05
C HIS A 702 36.98 11.71 23.95
N ILE A 703 36.00 10.93 24.37
CA ILE A 703 36.08 9.45 24.42
C ILE A 703 36.44 8.85 23.04
N LYS A 704 35.92 9.40 21.96
CA LYS A 704 36.12 8.85 20.60
C LYS A 704 37.20 9.52 19.81
N PHE A 705 37.49 10.79 20.05
CA PHE A 705 38.43 11.61 19.20
C PHE A 705 39.76 11.90 19.88
N GLY A 706 39.94 11.48 21.14
CA GLY A 706 41.17 11.70 21.88
C GLY A 706 41.31 13.12 22.45
N GLU A 707 42.53 13.58 22.58
CA GLU A 707 42.87 14.91 23.13
C GLU A 707 42.88 15.97 22.04
N GLY A 708 42.54 17.21 22.39
CA GLY A 708 42.50 18.32 21.46
C GLY A 708 42.41 19.66 22.17
N LEU A 709 42.60 20.74 21.42
CA LEU A 709 42.54 22.13 21.89
C LEU A 709 41.20 22.75 21.53
N VAL A 710 40.55 23.40 22.48
CA VAL A 710 39.30 24.17 22.22
C VAL A 710 39.67 25.45 21.48
N THR A 711 39.24 25.57 20.21
CA THR A 711 39.58 26.72 19.35
C THR A 711 38.46 27.77 19.31
N GLN A 712 37.21 27.39 19.52
CA GLN A 712 36.09 28.32 19.51
C GLN A 712 34.94 27.80 20.36
N ILE A 713 34.26 28.70 21.08
CA ILE A 713 33.01 28.45 21.77
C ILE A 713 32.01 29.51 21.31
N THR A 714 30.90 29.09 20.72
CA THR A 714 29.82 29.99 20.25
C THR A 714 28.55 29.71 21.05
N GLU A 715 27.96 30.74 21.60
CA GLU A 715 26.70 30.65 22.37
C GLU A 715 25.54 30.46 21.40
N GLY A 716 24.82 29.34 21.49
CA GLY A 716 23.57 29.05 20.79
C GLY A 716 22.37 29.26 21.67
N GLY A 717 21.15 29.26 21.13
CA GLY A 717 19.93 29.59 21.85
C GLY A 717 19.59 28.65 23.03
N ARG A 718 20.15 27.44 23.08
CA ARG A 718 19.89 26.43 24.15
C ARG A 718 21.16 25.72 24.64
N ASP A 719 22.27 25.74 23.93
CA ASP A 719 23.53 25.08 24.25
C ASP A 719 24.71 25.81 23.60
N TYR A 720 25.95 25.50 24.03
CA TYR A 720 27.17 26.05 23.44
C TYR A 720 27.67 25.15 22.31
N GLU A 721 27.94 25.71 21.14
CA GLU A 721 28.67 25.05 20.04
C GLU A 721 30.18 25.22 20.29
N VAL A 722 30.89 24.09 20.43
CA VAL A 722 32.30 24.05 20.73
C VAL A 722 33.08 23.48 19.54
N THR A 723 34.08 24.18 19.09
CA THR A 723 35.03 23.70 18.08
C THR A 723 36.33 23.27 18.77
N VAL A 724 36.71 22.00 18.54
CA VAL A 724 37.94 21.43 19.13
C VAL A 724 38.80 20.92 17.99
N ASP A 725 40.07 21.25 18.05
CA ASP A 725 41.08 20.69 17.15
C ASP A 725 41.81 19.53 17.84
N PHE A 726 41.42 18.31 17.45
CA PHE A 726 41.94 17.08 18.05
C PHE A 726 43.26 16.68 17.41
N ASP A 727 44.22 16.27 18.26
CA ASP A 727 45.57 15.91 17.84
C ASP A 727 45.62 14.79 16.77
N THR A 728 44.63 13.87 16.78
CA THR A 728 44.59 12.73 15.87
C THR A 728 43.40 12.74 14.91
N ALA A 729 42.32 13.51 15.19
CA ALA A 729 41.06 13.46 14.44
C ALA A 729 40.75 14.79 13.71
N GLY A 730 41.63 15.80 13.78
CA GLY A 730 41.43 17.11 13.19
C GLY A 730 40.27 17.89 13.82
N THR A 731 39.94 19.03 13.23
CA THR A 731 38.97 19.98 13.79
C THR A 731 37.53 19.41 13.72
N LYS A 732 36.81 19.41 14.85
CA LYS A 732 35.40 18.99 14.96
C LYS A 732 34.59 20.06 15.69
N LYS A 733 33.35 20.26 15.19
CA LYS A 733 32.33 21.08 15.86
C LYS A 733 31.29 20.18 16.54
N MET A 734 30.91 20.48 17.77
CA MET A 734 29.95 19.69 18.55
C MET A 734 29.23 20.56 19.59
N PHE A 735 28.07 20.12 20.05
CA PHE A 735 27.34 20.78 21.12
C PHE A 735 27.85 20.33 22.49
N ALA A 736 28.12 21.31 23.38
CA ALA A 736 28.78 21.06 24.68
C ALA A 736 28.04 20.03 25.54
N MET A 737 26.70 20.05 25.56
CA MET A 737 25.88 19.14 26.36
C MET A 737 26.03 17.67 25.89
N PHE A 738 26.28 17.44 24.61
CA PHE A 738 26.40 16.11 24.02
C PHE A 738 27.85 15.65 23.83
N ALA A 739 28.78 16.59 23.82
CA ALA A 739 30.20 16.32 23.50
C ALA A 739 30.95 15.60 24.61
N LYS A 740 30.44 15.57 25.86
CA LYS A 740 31.10 14.94 27.01
C LYS A 740 32.61 15.20 27.09
N LEU A 741 33.02 16.44 26.75
CA LEU A 741 34.42 16.87 26.82
C LEU A 741 34.83 17.03 28.28
N GLN A 742 36.01 16.51 28.61
CA GLN A 742 36.63 16.67 29.93
C GLN A 742 37.87 17.55 29.78
N LYS A 743 37.95 18.60 30.58
CA LYS A 743 39.15 19.44 30.64
C LYS A 743 40.31 18.62 31.18
N ILE A 744 41.45 18.75 30.57
CA ILE A 744 42.72 18.15 30.97
C ILE A 744 43.60 19.31 31.49
N ASP A 745 44.17 19.16 32.68
CA ASP A 745 45.07 20.14 33.28
C ASP A 745 46.41 20.16 32.56
#